data_06723c80a1f366b2971d71d674380aaf
#
_entry.id   06723c80a1f366b2971d71d674380aaf
#
_cell.length_a   1.000
_cell.length_b   1.000
_cell.length_c   1.000
_cell.angle_alpha   90.00
_cell.angle_beta   90.00
_cell.angle_gamma   90.00
#
_symmetry.space_group_name_H-M   'P 1'
#
loop_
_entity.id
_entity.type
_entity.pdbx_description
1 polymer ?
#
loop_
_entity_poly.entity_id
_entity_poly.type
_entity_poly.pdbx_seq_one_letter_code
_entity_poly.pdbx_strand_id
1 'polypeptide(L)'
;YGTNNEFGFDYLRDNMALSLDDCVQRGHHYAIVDEVDSILVDEARTPLIISGPAEDNHDWYPEFAKIATKLVKDTHYEVDEKKRTVSILEAGITEVENRLGIENLYESANTPLISYLNNAIKAKELFKRDKDYVILDGEVLIVDEHTGRTLIGRRYNEGLHQALEAKEGVEIKDEYQTLATITLQNYFRMYDKLAGMTGTAKTEESEFQKIYGLGVLPIPTNKPMIRTDEKDLIYRTEEAKFDAVVEDVVERHEKGQPVLIGTASVAKSELLSKALKKAGVKHEVLNAKNHAREAAIIALAGRKGAVTVATNMAGRGTDIILGGNSEFMADAQLRAKGLDPVEHADEYEEAWGPVLKELDEQVAAEHEEVVELGGLYVVGSERHESRRIDNQLRGRSGRQGDPGESRFYLSLQDDLMRLFKSDIINWVMQALKVPDDVPIENKRVSSSIQQAQEQVEAQNFEMRKNVLKYDDVMNRQRHAIYGDRRLVLEGADVETQLRGTVDSVVEQYVRGATEGFVEDWDLEQLWTQMGTLYPVGLKREDYEGVDLTADELVEDFKADAQAAYDKREEQLGEETMRELERQVLLTVLDRKWREHLYEMDYLREGIGLRAMAQRDPLVEYQREGGTMFNAMMEAFMEEVVGFLFNLEVKVQQPVGLVPDASGKAVPMSAEVLDELIASGPDADAVGQLIADIDDEPEQSPAAAQAKARPVVKAKGLGERRQSAVSYSAPSETGEATKSGTDKADDPYAGVGRNAPCPCGSGKKYKMCHGRR
;
A
#
# COMPACT_ATOMS: atom_id res chain seq x y z
N TYR A 1 19.17 -5.92 -5.02
CA TYR A 1 18.69 -4.58 -5.39
C TYR A 1 17.21 -4.66 -5.74
N GLY A 2 16.44 -3.69 -5.25
CA GLY A 2 15.01 -3.57 -5.53
C GLY A 2 14.44 -2.31 -4.91
N THR A 3 13.17 -2.01 -5.18
CA THR A 3 12.48 -0.88 -4.57
C THR A 3 12.00 -1.22 -3.16
N ASN A 4 11.97 -0.22 -2.28
CA ASN A 4 11.48 -0.36 -0.91
C ASN A 4 10.08 -0.96 -0.83
N ASN A 5 9.17 -0.50 -1.69
CA ASN A 5 7.78 -0.94 -1.72
C ASN A 5 7.66 -2.41 -2.10
N GLU A 6 8.40 -2.88 -3.13
CA GLU A 6 8.36 -4.29 -3.54
C GLU A 6 8.92 -5.23 -2.47
N PHE A 7 9.99 -4.85 -1.78
CA PHE A 7 10.48 -5.63 -0.64
C PHE A 7 9.44 -5.72 0.48
N GLY A 8 8.76 -4.62 0.79
CA GLY A 8 7.70 -4.63 1.77
C GLY A 8 6.48 -5.44 1.32
N PHE A 9 6.10 -5.37 0.04
CA PHE A 9 5.03 -6.20 -0.51
C PHE A 9 5.40 -7.69 -0.56
N ASP A 10 6.64 -8.03 -0.88
CA ASP A 10 7.12 -9.42 -0.79
C ASP A 10 6.98 -9.96 0.63
N TYR A 11 7.35 -9.16 1.65
CA TYR A 11 7.12 -9.54 3.04
C TYR A 11 5.64 -9.82 3.34
N LEU A 12 4.74 -8.95 2.88
CA LEU A 12 3.30 -9.15 3.09
C LEU A 12 2.78 -10.38 2.33
N ARG A 13 3.23 -10.59 1.07
CA ARG A 13 2.88 -11.78 0.25
C ARG A 13 3.36 -13.08 0.89
N ASP A 14 4.59 -13.11 1.38
CA ASP A 14 5.17 -14.29 2.06
C ASP A 14 4.37 -14.68 3.31
N ASN A 15 3.82 -13.68 4.03
CA ASN A 15 2.97 -13.93 5.18
C ASN A 15 1.51 -14.26 4.83
N MET A 16 1.17 -14.31 3.55
CA MET A 16 -0.11 -14.82 3.03
C MET A 16 0.07 -16.11 2.21
N ALA A 17 1.31 -16.56 1.97
CA ALA A 17 1.63 -17.76 1.21
C ALA A 17 1.14 -19.04 1.93
N LEU A 18 0.69 -20.03 1.19
CA LEU A 18 0.20 -21.31 1.74
C LEU A 18 1.29 -22.40 1.75
N SER A 19 2.41 -22.15 1.09
CA SER A 19 3.57 -23.03 1.02
C SER A 19 4.85 -22.24 1.22
N LEU A 20 5.88 -22.87 1.79
CA LEU A 20 7.21 -22.27 1.88
C LEU A 20 7.83 -22.04 0.51
N ASP A 21 7.48 -22.85 -0.49
CA ASP A 21 7.98 -22.74 -1.86
C ASP A 21 7.49 -21.45 -2.55
N ASP A 22 6.39 -20.86 -2.07
CA ASP A 22 5.84 -19.61 -2.59
C ASP A 22 6.49 -18.39 -1.91
N CYS A 23 7.25 -18.57 -0.82
CA CYS A 23 7.93 -17.50 -0.13
C CYS A 23 9.22 -17.12 -0.89
N VAL A 24 9.41 -15.81 -1.09
CA VAL A 24 10.54 -15.26 -1.86
C VAL A 24 11.62 -14.63 -0.97
N GLN A 25 11.25 -14.16 0.23
CA GLN A 25 12.21 -13.55 1.16
C GLN A 25 12.90 -14.61 2.06
N ARG A 26 14.18 -14.35 2.34
CA ARG A 26 14.96 -15.09 3.34
C ARG A 26 14.84 -14.38 4.70
N GLY A 27 15.83 -14.23 5.48
CA GLY A 27 15.81 -13.44 6.73
C GLY A 27 16.08 -11.95 6.50
N HIS A 28 15.82 -11.13 7.53
CA HIS A 28 16.06 -9.68 7.52
C HIS A 28 17.37 -9.36 8.24
N HIS A 29 18.52 -9.76 7.65
CA HIS A 29 19.80 -9.60 8.31
C HIS A 29 20.39 -8.19 8.15
N TYR A 30 20.52 -7.69 6.91
CA TYR A 30 21.14 -6.39 6.64
C TYR A 30 20.49 -5.68 5.45
N ALA A 31 20.15 -4.42 5.63
CA ALA A 31 19.67 -3.55 4.57
C ALA A 31 20.51 -2.26 4.48
N ILE A 32 20.81 -1.84 3.26
CA ILE A 32 21.36 -0.53 2.94
C ILE A 32 20.31 0.21 2.12
N VAL A 33 19.78 1.31 2.65
CA VAL A 33 18.72 2.11 2.02
C VAL A 33 19.35 3.32 1.36
N ASP A 34 19.30 3.36 0.04
CA ASP A 34 19.70 4.57 -0.71
C ASP A 34 18.58 5.61 -0.64
N GLU A 35 18.96 6.88 -0.66
CA GLU A 35 18.04 8.01 -0.46
C GLU A 35 17.16 7.79 0.79
N VAL A 36 17.82 7.40 1.89
CA VAL A 36 17.18 6.94 3.14
C VAL A 36 16.23 7.95 3.75
N ASP A 37 16.44 9.23 3.56
CA ASP A 37 15.56 10.30 4.03
C ASP A 37 14.24 10.36 3.27
N SER A 38 14.20 10.02 2.00
CA SER A 38 12.93 9.86 1.28
C SER A 38 12.14 8.67 1.77
N ILE A 39 12.78 7.52 1.86
CA ILE A 39 12.09 6.27 2.18
C ILE A 39 11.65 6.25 3.64
N LEU A 40 12.55 6.60 4.57
CA LEU A 40 12.27 6.48 6.02
C LEU A 40 11.67 7.73 6.65
N VAL A 41 11.57 8.85 5.91
CA VAL A 41 10.94 10.08 6.39
C VAL A 41 9.76 10.49 5.52
N ASP A 42 9.97 10.79 4.22
CA ASP A 42 8.91 11.32 3.36
C ASP A 42 7.81 10.30 3.07
N GLU A 43 8.20 9.09 2.63
CA GLU A 43 7.28 8.01 2.31
C GLU A 43 6.71 7.33 3.58
N ALA A 44 7.38 7.46 4.72
CA ALA A 44 6.99 6.83 5.99
C ALA A 44 5.77 7.50 6.67
N ARG A 45 4.85 8.06 5.90
CA ARG A 45 3.58 8.68 6.36
C ARG A 45 2.40 7.73 6.25
N THR A 46 2.42 6.81 5.29
CA THR A 46 1.36 5.84 5.04
C THR A 46 1.91 4.42 5.03
N PRO A 47 1.16 3.41 5.46
CA PRO A 47 1.60 2.03 5.41
C PRO A 47 1.53 1.46 3.99
N LEU A 48 2.24 0.36 3.77
CA LEU A 48 2.02 -0.57 2.67
C LEU A 48 0.78 -1.40 2.97
N ILE A 49 -0.15 -1.51 2.02
CA ILE A 49 -1.41 -2.22 2.19
C ILE A 49 -1.65 -3.11 0.98
N ILE A 50 -1.96 -4.38 1.22
CA ILE A 50 -2.55 -5.28 0.23
C ILE A 50 -4.03 -5.39 0.57
N SER A 51 -4.89 -5.04 -0.38
CA SER A 51 -6.34 -5.12 -0.25
C SER A 51 -6.92 -6.10 -1.27
N GLY A 52 -7.98 -6.78 -0.90
CA GLY A 52 -8.75 -7.65 -1.78
C GLY A 52 -10.24 -7.38 -1.65
N PRO A 53 -11.08 -7.91 -2.57
CA PRO A 53 -12.53 -7.76 -2.46
C PRO A 53 -13.03 -8.40 -1.16
N ALA A 54 -13.92 -7.68 -0.47
CA ALA A 54 -14.64 -8.21 0.69
C ALA A 54 -15.67 -9.25 0.24
N GLU A 55 -15.93 -10.22 1.10
CA GLU A 55 -17.06 -11.11 0.91
C GLU A 55 -18.36 -10.33 1.17
N ASP A 56 -19.17 -10.23 0.15
CA ASP A 56 -20.47 -9.63 -0.04
C ASP A 56 -21.29 -9.08 1.13
N ASN A 57 -21.59 -7.77 1.06
CA ASN A 57 -22.84 -7.21 1.56
C ASN A 57 -23.30 -6.00 0.71
N HIS A 58 -23.34 -6.14 -0.62
CA HIS A 58 -23.78 -5.08 -1.52
C HIS A 58 -25.24 -4.65 -1.32
N ASP A 59 -26.08 -5.50 -0.72
CA ASP A 59 -27.52 -5.27 -0.55
C ASP A 59 -27.85 -4.08 0.37
N TRP A 60 -26.97 -3.75 1.31
CA TRP A 60 -27.20 -2.68 2.26
C TRP A 60 -27.04 -1.28 1.67
N TYR A 61 -26.11 -1.07 0.74
CA TYR A 61 -25.89 0.25 0.14
C TYR A 61 -27.13 0.82 -0.58
N PRO A 62 -27.83 0.07 -1.45
CA PRO A 62 -29.06 0.53 -2.07
C PRO A 62 -30.19 0.77 -1.04
N GLU A 63 -30.27 -0.03 0.02
CA GLU A 63 -31.29 0.12 1.03
C GLU A 63 -31.05 1.39 1.85
N PHE A 64 -29.83 1.62 2.33
CA PHE A 64 -29.49 2.86 3.04
C PHE A 64 -29.54 4.10 2.15
N ALA A 65 -29.23 4.02 0.86
CA ALA A 65 -29.45 5.11 -0.07
C ALA A 65 -30.92 5.51 -0.14
N LYS A 66 -31.86 4.55 -0.18
CA LYS A 66 -33.31 4.78 -0.13
C LYS A 66 -33.75 5.37 1.22
N ILE A 67 -33.23 4.87 2.33
CA ILE A 67 -33.50 5.39 3.67
C ILE A 67 -33.04 6.83 3.77
N ALA A 68 -31.78 7.14 3.38
CA ALA A 68 -31.23 8.47 3.44
C ALA A 68 -32.04 9.52 2.65
N THR A 69 -32.65 9.14 1.50
CA THR A 69 -33.51 10.08 0.74
C THR A 69 -34.73 10.53 1.52
N LYS A 70 -35.21 9.75 2.48
CA LYS A 70 -36.41 10.03 3.29
C LYS A 70 -36.09 10.76 4.59
N LEU A 71 -34.82 10.73 5.03
CA LEU A 71 -34.39 11.49 6.21
C LEU A 71 -34.27 12.98 5.89
N VAL A 72 -34.65 13.83 6.85
CA VAL A 72 -34.68 15.28 6.71
C VAL A 72 -33.57 15.91 7.54
N LYS A 73 -32.78 16.79 6.93
CA LYS A 73 -31.72 17.57 7.60
C LYS A 73 -32.32 18.39 8.76
N ASP A 74 -31.56 18.58 9.81
CA ASP A 74 -31.90 19.34 11.04
C ASP A 74 -33.08 18.75 11.86
N THR A 75 -33.68 17.64 11.40
CA THR A 75 -34.67 16.86 12.13
C THR A 75 -34.14 15.45 12.47
N HIS A 76 -33.58 14.78 11.51
CA HIS A 76 -33.09 13.41 11.64
C HIS A 76 -31.55 13.31 11.72
N TYR A 77 -30.84 14.30 11.18
CA TYR A 77 -29.39 14.39 11.21
C TYR A 77 -28.91 15.84 11.04
N GLU A 78 -27.72 16.13 11.55
CA GLU A 78 -27.00 17.38 11.38
C GLU A 78 -25.81 17.21 10.46
N VAL A 79 -25.40 18.28 9.77
CA VAL A 79 -24.29 18.31 8.81
C VAL A 79 -23.33 19.43 9.16
N ASP A 80 -22.09 19.11 9.46
CA ASP A 80 -21.00 20.08 9.57
C ASP A 80 -20.20 20.09 8.26
N GLU A 81 -20.49 21.03 7.38
CA GLU A 81 -19.83 21.16 6.08
C GLU A 81 -18.33 21.50 6.20
N LYS A 82 -17.91 22.19 7.29
CA LYS A 82 -16.51 22.57 7.52
C LYS A 82 -15.65 21.37 7.91
N LYS A 83 -16.21 20.51 8.75
CA LYS A 83 -15.53 19.27 9.20
C LYS A 83 -15.81 18.09 8.29
N ARG A 84 -16.70 18.23 7.31
CA ARG A 84 -17.19 17.14 6.44
C ARG A 84 -17.73 15.95 7.24
N THR A 85 -18.47 16.22 8.34
CA THR A 85 -19.07 15.21 9.20
C THR A 85 -20.58 15.29 9.22
N VAL A 86 -21.20 14.15 9.51
CA VAL A 86 -22.65 14.06 9.76
C VAL A 86 -22.89 13.45 11.13
N SER A 87 -23.91 13.91 11.83
CA SER A 87 -24.33 13.40 13.13
C SER A 87 -25.80 13.03 13.08
N ILE A 88 -26.13 11.79 13.43
CA ILE A 88 -27.52 11.30 13.41
C ILE A 88 -28.17 11.71 14.72
N LEU A 89 -29.38 12.26 14.65
CA LEU A 89 -30.19 12.66 15.81
C LEU A 89 -31.10 11.50 16.25
N GLU A 90 -31.59 11.55 17.48
CA GLU A 90 -32.45 10.51 18.07
C GLU A 90 -33.69 10.19 17.21
N ALA A 91 -34.31 11.22 16.64
CA ALA A 91 -35.43 11.02 15.71
C ALA A 91 -35.04 10.31 14.42
N GLY A 92 -33.77 10.48 13.97
CA GLY A 92 -33.23 9.77 12.82
C GLY A 92 -32.96 8.30 13.12
N ILE A 93 -32.44 8.00 14.30
CA ILE A 93 -32.23 6.64 14.79
C ILE A 93 -33.55 5.87 14.83
N THR A 94 -34.55 6.42 15.48
CA THR A 94 -35.88 5.82 15.60
C THR A 94 -36.52 5.57 14.22
N GLU A 95 -36.37 6.48 13.26
CA GLU A 95 -36.92 6.31 11.91
C GLU A 95 -36.22 5.16 11.16
N VAL A 96 -34.88 5.01 11.34
CA VAL A 96 -34.09 3.94 10.73
C VAL A 96 -34.43 2.58 11.35
N GLU A 97 -34.51 2.50 12.67
CA GLU A 97 -34.91 1.29 13.41
C GLU A 97 -36.28 0.78 12.97
N ASN A 98 -37.26 1.68 12.87
CA ASN A 98 -38.60 1.37 12.39
C ASN A 98 -38.61 0.81 10.96
N ARG A 99 -37.75 1.33 10.07
CA ARG A 99 -37.67 0.89 8.67
C ARG A 99 -36.99 -0.44 8.49
N LEU A 100 -35.94 -0.70 9.28
CA LEU A 100 -35.19 -1.94 9.24
C LEU A 100 -35.85 -3.04 10.06
N GLY A 101 -36.80 -2.68 10.95
CA GLY A 101 -37.47 -3.62 11.85
C GLY A 101 -36.55 -4.14 12.94
N ILE A 102 -35.58 -3.34 13.40
CA ILE A 102 -34.61 -3.66 14.46
C ILE A 102 -34.96 -2.85 15.72
N GLU A 103 -34.69 -3.41 16.90
CA GLU A 103 -35.04 -2.77 18.18
C GLU A 103 -33.99 -1.73 18.62
N ASN A 104 -32.71 -1.93 18.26
CA ASN A 104 -31.62 -1.03 18.66
C ASN A 104 -30.51 -1.02 17.60
N LEU A 105 -30.29 0.14 16.97
CA LEU A 105 -29.25 0.35 15.96
C LEU A 105 -27.83 0.28 16.54
N TYR A 106 -27.67 0.58 17.83
CA TYR A 106 -26.37 0.59 18.53
C TYR A 106 -26.02 -0.74 19.21
N GLU A 107 -26.82 -1.76 19.04
CA GLU A 107 -26.48 -3.11 19.46
C GLU A 107 -25.27 -3.61 18.66
N SER A 108 -24.38 -4.39 19.30
CA SER A 108 -23.11 -4.84 18.69
C SER A 108 -23.29 -5.53 17.34
N ALA A 109 -24.35 -6.30 17.18
CA ALA A 109 -24.70 -6.97 15.92
C ALA A 109 -25.10 -5.98 14.80
N ASN A 110 -25.61 -4.80 15.14
CA ASN A 110 -26.09 -3.78 14.21
C ASN A 110 -25.09 -2.66 13.96
N THR A 111 -23.95 -2.65 14.66
CA THR A 111 -22.92 -1.60 14.56
C THR A 111 -22.45 -1.33 13.10
N PRO A 112 -22.27 -2.34 12.23
CA PRO A 112 -21.92 -2.10 10.83
C PRO A 112 -22.96 -1.26 10.08
N LEU A 113 -24.25 -1.33 10.45
CA LEU A 113 -25.32 -0.61 9.79
C LEU A 113 -25.21 0.91 9.99
N ILE A 114 -24.59 1.35 11.09
CA ILE A 114 -24.33 2.77 11.37
C ILE A 114 -23.36 3.36 10.34
N SER A 115 -22.38 2.59 9.90
CA SER A 115 -21.44 3.04 8.87
C SER A 115 -22.15 3.22 7.52
N TYR A 116 -22.99 2.27 7.10
CA TYR A 116 -23.79 2.40 5.88
C TYR A 116 -24.71 3.62 5.92
N LEU A 117 -25.35 3.88 7.07
CA LEU A 117 -26.23 5.03 7.26
C LEU A 117 -25.45 6.36 7.17
N ASN A 118 -24.33 6.46 7.88
CA ASN A 118 -23.47 7.65 7.85
C ASN A 118 -22.97 7.93 6.43
N ASN A 119 -22.51 6.90 5.73
CA ASN A 119 -22.01 7.05 4.36
C ASN A 119 -23.13 7.44 3.37
N ALA A 120 -24.33 6.91 3.53
CA ALA A 120 -25.48 7.29 2.72
C ALA A 120 -25.87 8.76 2.92
N ILE A 121 -25.83 9.26 4.17
CA ILE A 121 -26.11 10.67 4.47
C ILE A 121 -24.96 11.57 3.98
N LYS A 122 -23.68 11.18 4.18
CA LYS A 122 -22.51 11.89 3.63
C LYS A 122 -22.61 11.99 2.10
N ALA A 123 -22.89 10.89 1.42
CA ALA A 123 -23.05 10.85 -0.03
C ALA A 123 -24.17 11.79 -0.50
N LYS A 124 -25.29 11.89 0.25
CA LYS A 124 -26.41 12.76 -0.05
C LYS A 124 -26.03 14.24 0.13
N GLU A 125 -25.42 14.62 1.25
CA GLU A 125 -25.30 16.02 1.68
C GLU A 125 -23.94 16.65 1.32
N LEU A 126 -22.84 15.93 1.48
CA LEU A 126 -21.49 16.48 1.41
C LEU A 126 -20.81 16.28 0.04
N PHE A 127 -21.29 15.33 -0.77
CA PHE A 127 -20.69 15.03 -2.07
C PHE A 127 -21.67 15.33 -3.20
N LYS A 128 -21.32 16.29 -4.04
CA LYS A 128 -22.16 16.79 -5.13
C LYS A 128 -21.66 16.30 -6.47
N ARG A 129 -22.59 15.75 -7.28
CA ARG A 129 -22.32 15.40 -8.67
C ARG A 129 -21.84 16.62 -9.46
N ASP A 130 -20.94 16.42 -10.39
CA ASP A 130 -20.30 17.42 -11.26
C ASP A 130 -19.42 18.45 -10.51
N LYS A 131 -19.19 18.23 -9.20
CA LYS A 131 -18.26 18.99 -8.37
C LYS A 131 -17.22 18.06 -7.72
N ASP A 132 -17.67 17.15 -6.85
CA ASP A 132 -16.80 16.24 -6.10
C ASP A 132 -16.57 14.93 -6.87
N TYR A 133 -17.49 14.53 -7.74
CA TYR A 133 -17.40 13.37 -8.62
C TYR A 133 -18.24 13.56 -9.89
N VAL A 134 -17.93 12.76 -10.91
CA VAL A 134 -18.69 12.67 -12.17
C VAL A 134 -19.07 11.22 -12.47
N ILE A 135 -20.04 11.00 -13.34
CA ILE A 135 -20.39 9.67 -13.84
C ILE A 135 -19.95 9.60 -15.30
N LEU A 136 -19.01 8.68 -15.59
CA LEU A 136 -18.53 8.39 -16.93
C LEU A 136 -18.57 6.88 -17.15
N ASP A 137 -19.10 6.45 -18.27
CA ASP A 137 -19.19 5.04 -18.66
C ASP A 137 -19.90 4.12 -17.65
N GLY A 138 -20.81 4.71 -16.84
CA GLY A 138 -21.53 3.98 -15.79
C GLY A 138 -20.77 3.84 -14.47
N GLU A 139 -19.66 4.54 -14.31
CA GLU A 139 -18.83 4.52 -13.09
C GLU A 139 -18.77 5.89 -12.44
N VAL A 140 -18.70 5.93 -11.10
CA VAL A 140 -18.43 7.13 -10.32
C VAL A 140 -16.92 7.38 -10.33
N LEU A 141 -16.50 8.54 -10.83
CA LEU A 141 -15.10 8.96 -10.85
C LEU A 141 -14.94 10.21 -9.98
N ILE A 142 -13.95 10.19 -9.09
CA ILE A 142 -13.64 11.33 -8.22
C ILE A 142 -13.11 12.49 -9.06
N VAL A 143 -13.53 13.70 -8.73
CA VAL A 143 -12.96 14.94 -9.28
C VAL A 143 -12.03 15.53 -8.22
N ASP A 144 -10.80 15.77 -8.61
CA ASP A 144 -9.80 16.42 -7.76
C ASP A 144 -10.19 17.88 -7.52
N GLU A 145 -10.32 18.27 -6.26
CA GLU A 145 -10.77 19.61 -5.85
C GLU A 145 -9.83 20.74 -6.33
N HIS A 146 -8.54 20.44 -6.49
CA HIS A 146 -7.53 21.44 -6.88
C HIS A 146 -7.31 21.52 -8.39
N THR A 147 -7.45 20.42 -9.10
CA THR A 147 -7.19 20.37 -10.55
C THR A 147 -8.45 20.31 -11.40
N GLY A 148 -9.59 19.96 -10.83
CA GLY A 148 -10.84 19.74 -11.54
C GLY A 148 -10.82 18.52 -12.48
N ARG A 149 -9.84 17.63 -12.35
CA ARG A 149 -9.65 16.45 -13.20
C ARG A 149 -10.20 15.20 -12.53
N THR A 150 -10.65 14.26 -13.36
CA THR A 150 -11.08 12.95 -12.88
C THR A 150 -9.87 12.11 -12.47
N LEU A 151 -9.95 11.54 -11.27
CA LEU A 151 -8.94 10.63 -10.71
C LEU A 151 -9.32 9.19 -11.05
N ILE A 152 -8.82 8.71 -12.21
CA ILE A 152 -9.10 7.35 -12.68
C ILE A 152 -8.43 6.35 -11.73
N GLY A 153 -9.18 5.31 -11.32
CA GLY A 153 -8.70 4.26 -10.43
C GLY A 153 -8.68 4.62 -8.94
N ARG A 154 -9.00 5.87 -8.55
CA ARG A 154 -9.20 6.25 -7.14
C ARG A 154 -10.65 6.08 -6.72
N ARG A 155 -10.85 5.63 -5.49
CA ARG A 155 -12.17 5.48 -4.84
C ARG A 155 -12.14 6.16 -3.48
N TYR A 156 -13.28 6.67 -3.02
CA TYR A 156 -13.41 7.08 -1.63
C TYR A 156 -13.37 5.85 -0.73
N ASN A 157 -12.75 5.97 0.43
CA ASN A 157 -12.58 4.88 1.38
C ASN A 157 -13.88 4.63 2.18
N GLU A 158 -13.90 3.54 2.96
CA GLU A 158 -14.88 3.25 4.02
C GLU A 158 -16.32 3.12 3.54
N GLY A 159 -16.54 2.57 2.36
CA GLY A 159 -17.89 2.39 1.82
C GLY A 159 -18.55 3.67 1.28
N LEU A 160 -17.89 4.82 1.35
CA LEU A 160 -18.45 6.08 0.82
C LEU A 160 -18.58 6.05 -0.70
N HIS A 161 -17.63 5.41 -1.41
CA HIS A 161 -17.72 5.30 -2.86
C HIS A 161 -18.91 4.44 -3.29
N GLN A 162 -19.12 3.31 -2.61
CA GLN A 162 -20.27 2.44 -2.80
C GLN A 162 -21.59 3.15 -2.46
N ALA A 163 -21.60 4.00 -1.42
CA ALA A 163 -22.74 4.82 -1.09
C ALA A 163 -23.05 5.86 -2.18
N LEU A 164 -22.04 6.40 -2.87
CA LEU A 164 -22.20 7.27 -4.03
C LEU A 164 -22.71 6.48 -5.26
N GLU A 165 -22.18 5.29 -5.51
CA GLU A 165 -22.65 4.39 -6.56
C GLU A 165 -24.13 4.02 -6.34
N ALA A 166 -24.52 3.70 -5.10
CA ALA A 166 -25.89 3.43 -4.71
C ALA A 166 -26.80 4.67 -4.88
N LYS A 167 -26.34 5.85 -4.46
CA LYS A 167 -27.04 7.12 -4.63
C LYS A 167 -27.33 7.42 -6.09
N GLU A 168 -26.39 7.18 -6.98
CA GLU A 168 -26.52 7.46 -8.41
C GLU A 168 -27.14 6.30 -9.20
N GLY A 169 -27.39 5.15 -8.58
CA GLY A 169 -28.00 3.98 -9.20
C GLY A 169 -27.12 3.33 -10.27
N VAL A 170 -25.81 3.47 -10.16
CA VAL A 170 -24.82 2.75 -10.97
C VAL A 170 -24.46 1.43 -10.33
N GLU A 171 -23.73 0.56 -11.06
CA GLU A 171 -23.26 -0.71 -10.51
C GLU A 171 -22.33 -0.48 -9.31
N ILE A 172 -22.66 -1.14 -8.18
CA ILE A 172 -21.86 -1.06 -6.95
C ILE A 172 -20.74 -2.07 -7.09
N LYS A 173 -19.49 -1.56 -7.04
CA LYS A 173 -18.30 -2.42 -7.10
C LYS A 173 -17.91 -2.89 -5.71
N ASP A 174 -17.27 -4.05 -5.66
CA ASP A 174 -16.81 -4.68 -4.41
C ASP A 174 -16.05 -3.71 -3.50
N GLU A 175 -16.30 -3.80 -2.21
CA GLU A 175 -15.49 -3.16 -1.19
C GLU A 175 -14.16 -3.91 -1.05
N TYR A 176 -13.06 -3.17 -0.94
CA TYR A 176 -11.76 -3.78 -0.73
C TYR A 176 -11.45 -3.80 0.76
N GLN A 177 -11.20 -5.00 1.30
CA GLN A 177 -10.73 -5.19 2.66
C GLN A 177 -9.20 -5.22 2.71
N THR A 178 -8.62 -4.71 3.79
CA THR A 178 -7.20 -4.88 4.09
C THR A 178 -6.89 -6.35 4.35
N LEU A 179 -6.06 -6.96 3.50
CA LEU A 179 -5.60 -8.34 3.67
C LEU A 179 -4.31 -8.41 4.48
N ALA A 180 -3.42 -7.46 4.26
CA ALA A 180 -2.16 -7.34 4.98
C ALA A 180 -1.67 -5.90 4.94
N THR A 181 -1.01 -5.46 6.00
CA THR A 181 -0.46 -4.09 6.10
C THR A 181 0.80 -4.07 6.96
N ILE A 182 1.72 -3.16 6.63
CA ILE A 182 2.88 -2.82 7.46
C ILE A 182 3.35 -1.41 7.15
N THR A 183 3.81 -0.67 8.15
CA THR A 183 4.49 0.61 7.92
C THR A 183 5.93 0.39 7.46
N LEU A 184 6.48 1.30 6.64
CA LEU A 184 7.88 1.24 6.24
C LEU A 184 8.81 1.26 7.46
N GLN A 185 8.45 2.03 8.50
CA GLN A 185 9.21 2.06 9.75
C GLN A 185 9.33 0.68 10.38
N ASN A 186 8.22 -0.04 10.55
CA ASN A 186 8.22 -1.36 11.16
C ASN A 186 8.87 -2.40 10.26
N TYR A 187 8.72 -2.30 8.94
CA TYR A 187 9.39 -3.17 7.99
C TYR A 187 10.92 -3.07 8.10
N PHE A 188 11.48 -1.86 7.99
CA PHE A 188 12.93 -1.68 8.06
C PHE A 188 13.52 -1.92 9.46
N ARG A 189 12.74 -1.76 10.51
CA ARG A 189 13.15 -2.12 11.90
C ARG A 189 13.27 -3.63 12.13
N MET A 190 12.80 -4.47 11.20
CA MET A 190 12.98 -5.92 11.29
C MET A 190 14.41 -6.38 10.93
N TYR A 191 15.19 -5.54 10.24
CA TYR A 191 16.57 -5.89 9.91
C TYR A 191 17.47 -5.81 11.14
N ASP A 192 18.33 -6.82 11.33
CA ASP A 192 19.34 -6.85 12.41
C ASP A 192 20.32 -5.69 12.28
N LYS A 193 20.68 -5.36 11.03
CA LYS A 193 21.50 -4.21 10.66
C LYS A 193 20.80 -3.37 9.63
N LEU A 194 20.68 -2.06 9.94
CA LEU A 194 20.14 -1.08 9.03
C LEU A 194 21.18 0.01 8.81
N ALA A 195 21.42 0.37 7.57
CA ALA A 195 22.23 1.50 7.18
C ALA A 195 21.56 2.24 6.03
N GLY A 196 21.97 3.47 5.80
CA GLY A 196 21.43 4.26 4.69
C GLY A 196 22.42 5.33 4.25
N MET A 197 22.13 5.95 3.12
CA MET A 197 22.89 7.05 2.58
C MET A 197 21.99 8.06 1.89
N THR A 198 22.38 9.32 1.98
CA THR A 198 21.71 10.44 1.32
C THR A 198 22.60 11.67 1.38
N GLY A 199 22.36 12.64 0.52
CA GLY A 199 23.01 13.96 0.57
C GLY A 199 22.43 14.90 1.64
N THR A 200 21.32 14.57 2.31
CA THR A 200 20.51 15.53 3.09
C THR A 200 20.01 15.04 4.45
N ALA A 201 20.63 14.01 5.05
CA ALA A 201 20.15 13.41 6.29
C ALA A 201 20.31 14.28 7.55
N LYS A 202 21.24 15.25 7.57
CA LYS A 202 21.65 15.94 8.82
C LYS A 202 20.52 16.69 9.50
N THR A 203 19.57 17.23 8.77
CA THR A 203 18.40 17.94 9.32
C THR A 203 17.46 17.02 10.07
N GLU A 204 17.42 15.73 9.70
CA GLU A 204 16.52 14.70 10.25
C GLU A 204 17.24 13.75 11.22
N GLU A 205 18.46 14.08 11.67
CA GLU A 205 19.26 13.22 12.58
C GLU A 205 18.50 12.79 13.83
N SER A 206 17.72 13.69 14.39
CA SER A 206 16.92 13.41 15.60
C SER A 206 15.81 12.37 15.34
N GLU A 207 15.23 12.34 14.15
CA GLU A 207 14.21 11.37 13.75
C GLU A 207 14.86 10.00 13.50
N PHE A 208 15.96 9.96 12.75
CA PHE A 208 16.71 8.71 12.52
C PHE A 208 17.13 8.06 13.84
N GLN A 209 17.61 8.86 14.79
CA GLN A 209 18.02 8.33 16.10
C GLN A 209 16.83 7.80 16.90
N LYS A 210 15.70 8.54 16.93
CA LYS A 210 14.56 8.18 17.78
C LYS A 210 13.75 7.00 17.25
N ILE A 211 13.60 6.88 15.92
CA ILE A 211 12.75 5.85 15.30
C ILE A 211 13.56 4.61 14.93
N TYR A 212 14.75 4.80 14.35
CA TYR A 212 15.54 3.70 13.78
C TYR A 212 16.81 3.39 14.55
N GLY A 213 17.18 4.19 15.56
CA GLY A 213 18.43 4.03 16.29
C GLY A 213 19.69 4.36 15.45
N LEU A 214 19.51 5.09 14.34
CA LEU A 214 20.60 5.41 13.41
C LEU A 214 21.22 6.77 13.74
N GLY A 215 22.56 6.81 13.84
CA GLY A 215 23.32 8.07 13.86
C GLY A 215 23.57 8.58 12.45
N VAL A 216 23.77 9.90 12.29
CA VAL A 216 24.10 10.54 11.01
C VAL A 216 25.54 11.00 11.03
N LEU A 217 26.36 10.41 10.18
CA LEU A 217 27.77 10.75 10.01
C LEU A 217 27.98 11.50 8.68
N PRO A 218 28.26 12.82 8.70
CA PRO A 218 28.63 13.55 7.51
C PRO A 218 30.01 13.11 6.98
N ILE A 219 30.05 12.67 5.72
CA ILE A 219 31.29 12.33 5.04
C ILE A 219 31.67 13.50 4.13
N PRO A 220 32.88 14.02 4.22
CA PRO A 220 33.34 15.10 3.35
C PRO A 220 33.26 14.71 1.86
N THR A 221 32.88 15.66 1.02
CA THR A 221 32.82 15.45 -0.42
C THR A 221 34.22 15.25 -1.02
N ASN A 222 34.31 14.47 -2.11
CA ASN A 222 35.58 14.21 -2.82
C ASN A 222 36.22 15.51 -3.32
N LYS A 223 35.43 16.42 -3.92
CA LYS A 223 35.86 17.77 -4.29
C LYS A 223 35.10 18.81 -3.48
N PRO A 224 35.69 19.94 -3.09
CA PRO A 224 35.00 21.00 -2.39
C PRO A 224 33.79 21.51 -3.18
N MET A 225 32.68 21.74 -2.51
CA MET A 225 31.51 22.38 -3.08
C MET A 225 31.81 23.90 -3.23
N ILE A 226 31.79 24.38 -4.47
CA ILE A 226 32.07 25.79 -4.82
C ILE A 226 30.84 26.57 -5.31
N ARG A 227 29.66 25.94 -5.24
CA ARG A 227 28.37 26.57 -5.57
C ARG A 227 28.14 27.81 -4.71
N THR A 228 27.62 28.85 -5.31
CA THR A 228 27.21 30.08 -4.62
C THR A 228 25.71 30.00 -4.31
N ASP A 229 25.35 29.97 -3.03
CA ASP A 229 23.95 30.02 -2.58
C ASP A 229 23.61 31.50 -2.29
N GLU A 230 22.87 32.13 -3.21
CA GLU A 230 22.43 33.51 -3.12
C GLU A 230 21.35 33.69 -2.04
N LYS A 231 21.18 34.93 -1.56
CA LYS A 231 20.14 35.26 -0.59
C LYS A 231 18.75 35.13 -1.22
N ASP A 232 17.79 34.74 -0.38
CA ASP A 232 16.39 34.72 -0.78
C ASP A 232 15.89 36.13 -1.11
N LEU A 233 15.08 36.23 -2.18
CA LEU A 233 14.35 37.43 -2.53
C LEU A 233 12.89 37.26 -2.17
N ILE A 234 12.36 38.14 -1.32
CA ILE A 234 11.01 38.00 -0.75
C ILE A 234 10.13 39.11 -1.28
N TYR A 235 9.06 38.73 -1.97
CA TYR A 235 8.09 39.65 -2.55
C TYR A 235 6.78 39.67 -1.74
N ARG A 236 6.02 40.73 -1.87
CA ARG A 236 4.72 40.84 -1.20
C ARG A 236 3.68 39.92 -1.82
N THR A 237 3.65 39.85 -3.14
CA THR A 237 2.66 39.10 -3.91
C THR A 237 3.32 37.96 -4.70
N GLU A 238 2.53 36.92 -4.99
CA GLU A 238 2.98 35.80 -5.81
C GLU A 238 3.20 36.22 -7.27
N GLU A 239 2.39 37.16 -7.77
CA GLU A 239 2.54 37.71 -9.14
C GLU A 239 3.89 38.40 -9.31
N ALA A 240 4.24 39.34 -8.42
CA ALA A 240 5.53 40.05 -8.47
C ALA A 240 6.74 39.10 -8.34
N LYS A 241 6.58 38.04 -7.52
CA LYS A 241 7.59 36.98 -7.41
C LYS A 241 7.81 36.27 -8.74
N PHE A 242 6.73 35.83 -9.41
CA PHE A 242 6.85 35.14 -10.69
C PHE A 242 7.39 36.02 -11.81
N ASP A 243 7.02 37.30 -11.83
CA ASP A 243 7.58 38.27 -12.79
C ASP A 243 9.09 38.41 -12.60
N ALA A 244 9.54 38.52 -11.35
CA ALA A 244 10.99 38.59 -11.04
C ALA A 244 11.74 37.30 -11.39
N VAL A 245 11.14 36.14 -11.19
CA VAL A 245 11.71 34.84 -11.62
C VAL A 245 11.85 34.81 -13.13
N VAL A 246 10.86 35.26 -13.88
CA VAL A 246 10.89 35.27 -15.35
C VAL A 246 11.99 36.22 -15.85
N GLU A 247 12.12 37.42 -15.29
CA GLU A 247 13.16 38.38 -15.64
C GLU A 247 14.58 37.80 -15.44
N ASP A 248 14.85 37.19 -14.29
CA ASP A 248 16.15 36.58 -13.99
C ASP A 248 16.45 35.39 -14.92
N VAL A 249 15.44 34.55 -15.18
CA VAL A 249 15.59 33.42 -16.11
C VAL A 249 15.87 33.89 -17.53
N VAL A 250 15.20 34.94 -18.00
CA VAL A 250 15.48 35.54 -19.34
C VAL A 250 16.92 36.00 -19.40
N GLU A 251 17.42 36.76 -18.40
CA GLU A 251 18.81 37.27 -18.36
C GLU A 251 19.81 36.12 -18.40
N ARG A 252 19.60 35.06 -17.62
CA ARG A 252 20.50 33.90 -17.58
C ARG A 252 20.48 33.11 -18.89
N HIS A 253 19.27 32.88 -19.44
CA HIS A 253 19.10 32.20 -20.72
C HIS A 253 19.78 32.93 -21.88
N GLU A 254 19.66 34.27 -21.94
CA GLU A 254 20.35 35.10 -22.94
C GLU A 254 21.89 35.04 -22.83
N LYS A 255 22.42 34.87 -21.63
CA LYS A 255 23.85 34.63 -21.38
C LYS A 255 24.28 33.21 -21.76
N GLY A 256 23.35 32.29 -21.96
CA GLY A 256 23.61 30.88 -22.25
C GLY A 256 23.80 30.00 -21.02
N GLN A 257 23.54 30.49 -19.81
CA GLN A 257 23.63 29.70 -18.58
C GLN A 257 22.40 28.76 -18.47
N PRO A 258 22.59 27.46 -18.20
CA PRO A 258 21.47 26.55 -17.97
C PRO A 258 20.74 26.86 -16.66
N VAL A 259 19.41 26.79 -16.67
CA VAL A 259 18.54 27.11 -15.53
C VAL A 259 17.60 25.97 -15.21
N LEU A 260 17.58 25.57 -13.94
CA LEU A 260 16.62 24.64 -13.38
C LEU A 260 15.71 25.37 -12.39
N ILE A 261 14.41 25.37 -12.62
CA ILE A 261 13.43 26.01 -11.76
C ILE A 261 12.63 24.96 -11.01
N GLY A 262 12.76 24.93 -9.69
CA GLY A 262 11.98 24.08 -8.80
C GLY A 262 10.67 24.75 -8.37
N THR A 263 9.55 24.04 -8.51
CA THR A 263 8.21 24.49 -8.08
C THR A 263 7.59 23.48 -7.13
N ALA A 264 6.81 23.93 -6.15
CA ALA A 264 6.19 23.01 -5.16
C ALA A 264 4.99 22.24 -5.70
N SER A 265 4.37 22.65 -6.81
CA SER A 265 3.21 21.98 -7.36
C SER A 265 3.18 21.96 -8.89
N VAL A 266 2.41 21.02 -9.44
CA VAL A 266 2.13 20.92 -10.88
C VAL A 266 1.47 22.21 -11.39
N ALA A 267 0.51 22.77 -10.65
CA ALA A 267 -0.21 23.99 -11.02
C ALA A 267 0.76 25.18 -11.13
N LYS A 268 1.67 25.36 -10.18
CA LYS A 268 2.68 26.42 -10.21
C LYS A 268 3.68 26.22 -11.36
N SER A 269 4.06 24.98 -11.68
CA SER A 269 4.92 24.69 -12.83
C SER A 269 4.26 25.07 -14.16
N GLU A 270 2.95 24.83 -14.31
CA GLU A 270 2.20 25.20 -15.51
C GLU A 270 2.01 26.74 -15.63
N LEU A 271 1.79 27.42 -14.49
CA LEU A 271 1.67 28.86 -14.44
C LEU A 271 2.99 29.53 -14.89
N LEU A 272 4.10 29.10 -14.33
CA LEU A 272 5.43 29.60 -14.69
C LEU A 272 5.78 29.28 -16.14
N SER A 273 5.44 28.09 -16.63
CA SER A 273 5.62 27.71 -18.04
C SER A 273 4.87 28.66 -18.99
N LYS A 274 3.64 29.06 -18.63
CA LYS A 274 2.87 30.04 -19.43
C LYS A 274 3.56 31.41 -19.44
N ALA A 275 4.10 31.86 -18.30
CA ALA A 275 4.82 33.12 -18.19
C ALA A 275 6.12 33.12 -19.00
N LEU A 276 6.92 32.06 -18.95
CA LEU A 276 8.13 31.88 -19.74
C LEU A 276 7.84 31.81 -21.25
N LYS A 277 6.76 31.15 -21.68
CA LYS A 277 6.32 31.15 -23.09
C LYS A 277 5.95 32.55 -23.56
N LYS A 278 5.27 33.34 -22.73
CA LYS A 278 4.94 34.74 -23.04
C LYS A 278 6.20 35.63 -23.16
N ALA A 279 7.24 35.35 -22.37
CA ALA A 279 8.54 36.00 -22.42
C ALA A 279 9.41 35.48 -23.58
N GLY A 280 8.98 34.49 -24.35
CA GLY A 280 9.73 33.97 -25.50
C GLY A 280 10.82 32.95 -25.13
N VAL A 281 10.91 32.50 -23.90
CA VAL A 281 11.93 31.54 -23.45
C VAL A 281 11.52 30.11 -23.81
N LYS A 282 12.37 29.44 -24.59
CA LYS A 282 12.21 28.02 -24.89
C LYS A 282 12.57 27.20 -23.65
N HIS A 283 11.66 26.33 -23.16
CA HIS A 283 11.89 25.55 -21.96
C HIS A 283 11.19 24.21 -22.03
N GLU A 284 11.63 23.26 -21.22
CA GLU A 284 10.99 21.97 -20.97
C GLU A 284 10.30 21.98 -19.60
N VAL A 285 9.20 21.21 -19.48
CA VAL A 285 8.45 21.08 -18.21
C VAL A 285 8.47 19.62 -17.76
N LEU A 286 8.95 19.41 -16.55
CA LEU A 286 9.08 18.13 -15.91
C LEU A 286 8.16 18.06 -14.69
N ASN A 287 7.02 17.41 -14.84
CA ASN A 287 6.05 17.18 -13.77
C ASN A 287 5.35 15.84 -13.99
N ALA A 288 4.48 15.45 -13.07
CA ALA A 288 3.76 14.17 -13.09
C ALA A 288 3.03 13.85 -14.41
N LYS A 289 2.67 14.88 -15.21
CA LYS A 289 2.03 14.70 -16.51
C LYS A 289 2.99 14.29 -17.64
N ASN A 290 4.29 14.56 -17.47
CA ASN A 290 5.33 14.34 -18.49
C ASN A 290 6.34 13.26 -18.08
N HIS A 291 5.96 12.38 -17.17
CA HIS A 291 6.82 11.36 -16.58
C HIS A 291 7.52 10.46 -17.64
N ALA A 292 6.84 10.10 -18.72
CA ALA A 292 7.42 9.27 -19.79
C ALA A 292 8.64 9.89 -20.50
N ARG A 293 8.85 11.23 -20.38
CA ARG A 293 9.97 11.97 -21.00
C ARG A 293 11.00 12.46 -20.00
N GLU A 294 10.88 12.06 -18.75
CA GLU A 294 11.70 12.57 -17.65
C GLU A 294 13.19 12.41 -17.91
N ALA A 295 13.64 11.19 -18.20
CA ALA A 295 15.05 10.90 -18.48
C ALA A 295 15.61 11.76 -19.62
N ALA A 296 14.82 11.95 -20.68
CA ALA A 296 15.20 12.78 -21.83
C ALA A 296 15.38 14.26 -21.47
N ILE A 297 14.48 14.80 -20.65
CA ILE A 297 14.53 16.20 -20.23
C ILE A 297 15.73 16.43 -19.32
N ILE A 298 15.96 15.55 -18.34
CA ILE A 298 17.08 15.65 -17.39
C ILE A 298 18.43 15.51 -18.11
N ALA A 299 18.56 14.58 -19.05
CA ALA A 299 19.79 14.36 -19.81
C ALA A 299 20.25 15.63 -20.59
N LEU A 300 19.32 16.51 -20.92
CA LEU A 300 19.58 17.74 -21.67
C LEU A 300 19.53 19.02 -20.81
N ALA A 301 19.12 18.91 -19.52
CA ALA A 301 18.92 20.07 -18.66
C ALA A 301 20.21 20.87 -18.35
N GLY A 302 21.37 20.23 -18.43
CA GLY A 302 22.69 20.88 -18.23
C GLY A 302 23.30 21.50 -19.49
N ARG A 303 22.63 21.48 -20.63
CA ARG A 303 23.11 22.08 -21.88
C ARG A 303 23.08 23.59 -21.85
N LYS A 304 23.97 24.23 -22.61
CA LYS A 304 24.06 25.69 -22.73
C LYS A 304 22.70 26.31 -23.07
N GLY A 305 22.24 27.24 -22.24
CA GLY A 305 20.97 27.94 -22.39
C GLY A 305 19.73 27.09 -22.19
N ALA A 306 19.83 25.86 -21.71
CA ALA A 306 18.66 25.04 -21.38
C ALA A 306 17.88 25.66 -20.22
N VAL A 307 16.55 25.65 -20.31
CA VAL A 307 15.66 26.07 -19.22
C VAL A 307 14.69 24.91 -18.92
N THR A 308 14.71 24.45 -17.68
CA THR A 308 13.85 23.34 -17.23
C THR A 308 13.02 23.77 -16.03
N VAL A 309 11.71 23.62 -16.12
CA VAL A 309 10.77 23.82 -15.01
C VAL A 309 10.38 22.47 -14.45
N ALA A 310 10.78 22.17 -13.22
CA ALA A 310 10.54 20.89 -12.58
C ALA A 310 9.70 21.04 -11.30
N THR A 311 8.81 20.08 -11.00
CA THR A 311 8.29 19.92 -9.65
C THR A 311 9.35 19.28 -8.76
N ASN A 312 9.25 19.44 -7.44
CA ASN A 312 10.29 19.11 -6.45
C ASN A 312 11.03 17.80 -6.65
N MET A 313 10.29 16.76 -6.94
CA MET A 313 10.79 15.39 -6.92
C MET A 313 11.13 14.88 -8.33
N ALA A 314 10.78 15.64 -9.35
CA ALA A 314 11.05 15.25 -10.72
C ALA A 314 12.57 15.21 -11.01
N GLY A 315 13.03 14.09 -11.56
CA GLY A 315 14.44 13.86 -11.86
C GLY A 315 15.31 13.47 -10.66
N ARG A 316 14.74 13.08 -9.52
CA ARG A 316 15.50 12.57 -8.38
C ARG A 316 16.24 11.28 -8.77
N GLY A 317 17.45 11.09 -8.23
CA GLY A 317 18.29 9.94 -8.55
C GLY A 317 19.03 10.05 -9.89
N THR A 318 18.72 11.07 -10.74
CA THR A 318 19.39 11.29 -12.02
C THR A 318 20.27 12.52 -11.94
N ASP A 319 21.51 12.43 -12.42
CA ASP A 319 22.46 13.54 -12.44
C ASP A 319 22.20 14.50 -13.62
N ILE A 320 22.37 15.80 -13.39
CA ILE A 320 22.37 16.84 -14.43
C ILE A 320 23.83 17.13 -14.79
N ILE A 321 24.26 16.62 -15.92
CA ILE A 321 25.61 16.77 -16.42
C ILE A 321 25.72 18.08 -17.21
N LEU A 322 26.68 18.95 -16.88
CA LEU A 322 26.93 20.18 -17.63
C LEU A 322 27.37 19.81 -19.05
N GLY A 323 26.78 20.48 -20.05
CA GLY A 323 26.96 20.13 -21.47
C GLY A 323 26.03 19.06 -22.00
N GLY A 324 25.35 18.31 -21.11
CA GLY A 324 24.40 17.23 -21.44
C GLY A 324 24.99 15.82 -21.24
N ASN A 325 24.16 14.80 -21.45
CA ASN A 325 24.55 13.39 -21.36
C ASN A 325 24.83 12.85 -22.78
N SER A 326 26.09 12.55 -23.07
CA SER A 326 26.54 12.07 -24.38
C SER A 326 25.97 10.73 -24.77
N GLU A 327 25.83 9.79 -23.84
CA GLU A 327 25.26 8.45 -24.11
C GLU A 327 23.79 8.56 -24.49
N PHE A 328 23.03 9.37 -23.77
CA PHE A 328 21.63 9.61 -24.08
C PHE A 328 21.46 10.28 -25.45
N MET A 329 22.34 11.27 -25.75
CA MET A 329 22.32 11.96 -27.03
C MET A 329 22.70 11.03 -28.19
N ALA A 330 23.63 10.07 -27.97
CA ALA A 330 24.03 9.06 -28.95
C ALA A 330 22.87 8.09 -29.26
N ASP A 331 22.22 7.57 -28.24
CA ASP A 331 21.03 6.72 -28.41
C ASP A 331 19.92 7.45 -29.20
N ALA A 332 19.60 8.67 -28.78
CA ALA A 332 18.59 9.48 -29.45
C ALA A 332 18.95 9.77 -30.93
N GLN A 333 20.23 10.01 -31.23
CA GLN A 333 20.71 10.27 -32.59
C GLN A 333 20.65 9.00 -33.46
N LEU A 334 20.99 7.84 -32.89
CA LEU A 334 20.93 6.56 -33.60
C LEU A 334 19.48 6.14 -33.89
N ARG A 335 18.61 6.29 -32.90
CA ARG A 335 17.15 6.05 -33.09
C ARG A 335 16.54 6.97 -34.13
N ALA A 336 16.96 8.25 -34.16
CA ALA A 336 16.52 9.20 -35.19
C ALA A 336 16.98 8.80 -36.61
N LYS A 337 18.09 8.06 -36.73
CA LYS A 337 18.58 7.45 -37.97
C LYS A 337 17.89 6.13 -38.34
N GLY A 338 16.94 5.65 -37.50
CA GLY A 338 16.22 4.40 -37.70
C GLY A 338 16.93 3.16 -37.17
N LEU A 339 18.00 3.35 -36.37
CA LEU A 339 18.70 2.23 -35.72
C LEU A 339 18.14 2.05 -34.30
N ASP A 340 17.45 0.94 -34.10
CA ASP A 340 16.94 0.53 -32.79
C ASP A 340 17.85 -0.55 -32.18
N PRO A 341 18.24 -0.44 -30.87
CA PRO A 341 19.16 -1.41 -30.22
C PRO A 341 18.62 -2.83 -30.14
N VAL A 342 17.31 -3.05 -30.32
CA VAL A 342 16.68 -4.37 -30.29
C VAL A 342 16.45 -4.90 -31.71
N GLU A 343 15.92 -4.06 -32.62
CA GLU A 343 15.60 -4.48 -34.00
C GLU A 343 16.83 -4.51 -34.92
N HIS A 344 17.85 -3.66 -34.64
CA HIS A 344 19.06 -3.48 -35.46
C HIS A 344 20.33 -3.57 -34.61
N ALA A 345 20.43 -4.57 -33.72
CA ALA A 345 21.47 -4.65 -32.69
C ALA A 345 22.90 -4.54 -33.24
N ASP A 346 23.23 -5.26 -34.30
CA ASP A 346 24.58 -5.28 -34.89
C ASP A 346 24.96 -3.92 -35.51
N GLU A 347 24.04 -3.28 -36.27
CA GLU A 347 24.26 -1.98 -36.92
C GLU A 347 24.31 -0.86 -35.87
N TYR A 348 23.51 -1.00 -34.80
CA TYR A 348 23.50 -0.06 -33.70
C TYR A 348 24.83 -0.09 -32.93
N GLU A 349 25.34 -1.28 -32.61
CA GLU A 349 26.60 -1.48 -31.87
C GLU A 349 27.81 -0.99 -32.68
N GLU A 350 27.82 -1.22 -33.99
CA GLU A 350 28.88 -0.71 -34.88
C GLU A 350 28.88 0.83 -34.97
N ALA A 351 27.69 1.44 -35.00
CA ALA A 351 27.53 2.89 -35.10
C ALA A 351 27.73 3.62 -33.76
N TRP A 352 27.54 2.92 -32.62
CA TRP A 352 27.58 3.49 -31.28
C TRP A 352 28.90 4.17 -30.93
N GLY A 353 30.03 3.46 -31.09
CA GLY A 353 31.34 3.94 -30.69
C GLY A 353 31.76 5.25 -31.38
N PRO A 354 31.66 5.37 -32.70
CA PRO A 354 31.96 6.59 -33.43
C PRO A 354 31.06 7.79 -33.04
N VAL A 355 29.74 7.54 -32.90
CA VAL A 355 28.78 8.60 -32.54
C VAL A 355 29.00 9.07 -31.10
N LEU A 356 29.21 8.15 -30.17
CA LEU A 356 29.48 8.49 -28.78
C LEU A 356 30.75 9.35 -28.65
N LYS A 357 31.82 8.98 -29.33
CA LYS A 357 33.06 9.73 -29.29
C LYS A 357 32.92 11.17 -29.82
N GLU A 358 32.19 11.35 -30.91
CA GLU A 358 31.91 12.69 -31.46
C GLU A 358 31.10 13.53 -30.45
N LEU A 359 30.12 12.93 -29.81
CA LEU A 359 29.27 13.59 -28.81
C LEU A 359 30.04 13.86 -27.50
N ASP A 360 30.94 12.98 -27.08
CA ASP A 360 31.82 13.23 -25.91
C ASP A 360 32.68 14.44 -26.11
N GLU A 361 33.31 14.61 -27.31
CA GLU A 361 34.11 15.80 -27.62
C GLU A 361 33.24 17.06 -27.65
N GLN A 362 32.02 16.99 -28.17
CA GLN A 362 31.08 18.10 -28.20
C GLN A 362 30.59 18.48 -26.80
N VAL A 363 30.19 17.50 -26.00
CA VAL A 363 29.74 17.69 -24.62
C VAL A 363 30.86 18.26 -23.75
N ALA A 364 32.12 17.79 -23.91
CA ALA A 364 33.24 18.30 -23.18
C ALA A 364 33.50 19.81 -23.50
N ALA A 365 33.40 20.20 -24.76
CA ALA A 365 33.53 21.60 -25.14
C ALA A 365 32.40 22.49 -24.60
N GLU A 366 31.16 21.99 -24.66
CA GLU A 366 30.00 22.69 -24.11
C GLU A 366 30.05 22.76 -22.57
N HIS A 367 30.56 21.71 -21.90
CA HIS A 367 30.82 21.72 -20.46
C HIS A 367 31.73 22.87 -20.03
N GLU A 368 32.88 23.06 -20.73
CA GLU A 368 33.81 24.14 -20.44
C GLU A 368 33.11 25.51 -20.58
N GLU A 369 32.34 25.72 -21.65
CA GLU A 369 31.58 26.95 -21.85
C GLU A 369 30.56 27.19 -20.72
N VAL A 370 29.83 26.16 -20.29
CA VAL A 370 28.85 26.26 -19.21
C VAL A 370 29.55 26.54 -17.86
N VAL A 371 30.70 25.94 -17.62
CA VAL A 371 31.53 26.21 -16.43
C VAL A 371 31.97 27.68 -16.38
N GLU A 372 32.41 28.24 -17.51
CA GLU A 372 32.78 29.67 -17.60
C GLU A 372 31.58 30.60 -17.34
N LEU A 373 30.35 30.17 -17.67
CA LEU A 373 29.11 30.90 -17.41
C LEU A 373 28.61 30.80 -15.96
N GLY A 374 29.30 30.02 -15.10
CA GLY A 374 28.95 29.85 -13.69
C GLY A 374 28.23 28.54 -13.38
N GLY A 375 28.15 27.59 -14.33
CA GLY A 375 27.49 26.28 -14.16
C GLY A 375 25.99 26.36 -14.17
N LEU A 376 25.32 25.32 -13.59
CA LEU A 376 23.85 25.25 -13.51
C LEU A 376 23.33 26.25 -12.47
N TYR A 377 22.39 27.11 -12.88
CA TYR A 377 21.64 27.98 -11.99
C TYR A 377 20.34 27.34 -11.54
N VAL A 378 20.14 27.22 -10.23
CA VAL A 378 18.95 26.63 -9.61
C VAL A 378 18.07 27.71 -8.99
N VAL A 379 16.83 27.79 -9.41
CA VAL A 379 15.81 28.71 -8.89
C VAL A 379 14.79 27.93 -8.10
N GLY A 380 14.60 28.25 -6.83
CA GLY A 380 13.45 27.79 -6.04
C GLY A 380 12.33 28.83 -6.10
N SER A 381 11.16 28.48 -6.59
CA SER A 381 10.02 29.41 -6.68
C SER A 381 9.30 29.62 -5.35
N GLU A 382 9.61 28.82 -4.34
CA GLU A 382 9.11 28.88 -2.95
C GLU A 382 9.94 27.99 -2.03
N ARG A 383 9.78 28.14 -0.73
CA ARG A 383 10.32 27.21 0.27
C ARG A 383 9.38 26.02 0.42
N HIS A 384 9.98 24.86 0.57
CA HIS A 384 9.25 23.62 0.82
C HIS A 384 8.93 23.45 2.31
N GLU A 385 8.09 22.47 2.63
CA GLU A 385 7.75 22.10 4.00
C GLU A 385 8.96 21.64 4.83
N SER A 386 10.02 21.17 4.16
CA SER A 386 11.26 20.74 4.81
C SER A 386 12.47 21.41 4.17
N ARG A 387 13.40 21.89 5.03
CA ARG A 387 14.70 22.44 4.61
C ARG A 387 15.52 21.41 3.83
N ARG A 388 15.31 20.15 4.09
CA ARG A 388 15.95 19.03 3.39
C ARG A 388 15.60 19.04 1.90
N ILE A 389 14.34 19.24 1.55
CA ILE A 389 13.88 19.33 0.14
C ILE A 389 14.50 20.54 -0.54
N ASP A 390 14.60 21.69 0.14
CA ASP A 390 15.32 22.87 -0.37
C ASP A 390 16.78 22.54 -0.67
N ASN A 391 17.45 21.81 0.22
CA ASN A 391 18.84 21.38 0.03
C ASN A 391 19.00 20.37 -1.11
N GLN A 392 18.02 19.47 -1.31
CA GLN A 392 18.00 18.56 -2.46
C GLN A 392 17.86 19.32 -3.78
N LEU A 393 17.03 20.36 -3.82
CA LEU A 393 16.91 21.22 -5.00
C LEU A 393 18.21 21.96 -5.28
N ARG A 394 18.81 22.62 -4.27
CA ARG A 394 20.14 23.26 -4.41
C ARG A 394 21.20 22.27 -4.85
N GLY A 395 21.17 21.05 -4.31
CA GLY A 395 22.11 19.98 -4.60
C GLY A 395 22.05 19.42 -6.02
N ARG A 396 21.13 19.90 -6.86
CA ARG A 396 21.16 19.64 -8.30
C ARG A 396 22.30 20.35 -9.01
N SER A 397 22.85 21.42 -8.43
CA SER A 397 23.93 22.21 -8.93
C SER A 397 25.18 22.11 -8.04
N GLY A 398 26.35 22.38 -8.58
CA GLY A 398 27.63 22.38 -7.86
C GLY A 398 28.10 20.96 -7.50
N ARG A 399 27.84 19.97 -8.32
CA ARG A 399 28.26 18.58 -8.13
C ARG A 399 29.70 18.38 -8.61
N GLN A 400 30.41 17.43 -7.96
CA GLN A 400 31.78 17.02 -8.34
C GLN A 400 32.79 18.16 -8.48
N GLY A 401 32.56 19.28 -7.77
CA GLY A 401 33.45 20.44 -7.83
C GLY A 401 33.16 21.40 -8.98
N ASP A 402 32.07 21.20 -9.72
CA ASP A 402 31.61 22.15 -10.73
C ASP A 402 31.09 23.45 -10.07
N PRO A 403 31.19 24.59 -10.73
CA PRO A 403 30.52 25.80 -10.29
C PRO A 403 29.03 25.68 -10.41
N GLY A 404 28.32 26.52 -9.69
CA GLY A 404 26.88 26.57 -9.73
C GLY A 404 26.35 27.71 -8.88
N GLU A 405 25.08 28.02 -9.07
CA GLU A 405 24.40 29.05 -8.31
C GLU A 405 23.03 28.58 -7.88
N SER A 406 22.53 29.07 -6.75
CA SER A 406 21.16 28.87 -6.34
C SER A 406 20.53 30.10 -5.73
N ARG A 407 19.24 30.32 -5.97
CA ARG A 407 18.45 31.39 -5.36
C ARG A 407 17.01 30.98 -5.16
N PHE A 408 16.42 31.41 -4.06
CA PHE A 408 15.00 31.25 -3.80
C PHE A 408 14.25 32.56 -3.93
N TYR A 409 13.12 32.50 -4.62
CA TYR A 409 12.17 33.58 -4.78
C TYR A 409 10.92 33.25 -3.98
N LEU A 410 10.58 34.07 -3.00
CA LEU A 410 9.55 33.80 -2.04
C LEU A 410 8.47 34.88 -2.09
N SER A 411 7.25 34.55 -1.68
CA SER A 411 6.16 35.48 -1.50
C SER A 411 5.54 35.33 -0.11
N LEU A 412 5.02 36.44 0.44
CA LEU A 412 4.22 36.39 1.66
C LEU A 412 2.88 35.67 1.46
N GLN A 413 2.51 35.37 0.22
CA GLN A 413 1.33 34.62 -0.17
C GLN A 413 1.60 33.14 -0.39
N ASP A 414 2.86 32.69 -0.35
CA ASP A 414 3.22 31.27 -0.45
C ASP A 414 2.59 30.49 0.70
N ASP A 415 2.24 29.22 0.46
CA ASP A 415 1.48 28.39 1.41
C ASP A 415 2.15 28.29 2.78
N LEU A 416 3.48 28.10 2.82
CA LEU A 416 4.23 28.10 4.07
C LEU A 416 4.06 29.40 4.86
N MET A 417 4.07 30.54 4.19
CA MET A 417 3.94 31.85 4.81
C MET A 417 2.50 32.10 5.30
N ARG A 418 1.52 31.68 4.52
CA ARG A 418 0.09 31.78 4.87
C ARG A 418 -0.27 31.01 6.12
N LEU A 419 0.31 29.83 6.31
CA LEU A 419 0.06 28.97 7.47
C LEU A 419 0.72 29.50 8.76
N PHE A 420 1.84 30.20 8.67
CA PHE A 420 2.69 30.56 9.81
C PHE A 420 2.93 32.08 9.94
N LYS A 421 1.88 32.84 10.33
CA LYS A 421 1.98 34.26 10.79
C LYS A 421 2.29 35.32 9.73
N SER A 422 1.89 35.16 8.49
CA SER A 422 2.01 36.17 7.44
C SER A 422 1.32 37.50 7.77
N ASP A 423 0.28 37.50 8.61
CA ASP A 423 -0.53 38.69 8.89
C ASP A 423 0.27 39.83 9.53
N ILE A 424 1.19 39.50 10.44
CA ILE A 424 2.04 40.51 11.09
C ILE A 424 3.04 41.11 10.09
N ILE A 425 3.62 40.27 9.24
CA ILE A 425 4.58 40.71 8.23
C ILE A 425 3.84 41.52 7.15
N ASN A 426 2.67 41.08 6.71
CA ASN A 426 1.84 41.77 5.75
C ASN A 426 1.37 43.15 6.29
N TRP A 427 0.98 43.21 7.56
CA TRP A 427 0.64 44.47 8.21
C TRP A 427 1.81 45.46 8.26
N VAL A 428 3.02 44.96 8.61
CA VAL A 428 4.24 45.79 8.63
C VAL A 428 4.56 46.30 7.24
N MET A 429 4.42 45.46 6.20
CA MET A 429 4.71 45.85 4.82
C MET A 429 3.73 46.87 4.28
N GLN A 430 2.43 46.74 4.59
CA GLN A 430 1.41 47.75 4.26
C GLN A 430 1.69 49.09 4.97
N ALA A 431 2.07 49.04 6.24
CA ALA A 431 2.41 50.21 7.02
C ALA A 431 3.67 50.94 6.46
N LEU A 432 4.63 50.23 5.92
CA LEU A 432 5.85 50.78 5.31
C LEU A 432 5.67 51.22 3.85
N LYS A 433 4.50 50.93 3.22
CA LYS A 433 4.20 51.24 1.81
C LYS A 433 5.28 50.77 0.83
N VAL A 434 5.83 49.58 1.03
CA VAL A 434 6.82 49.01 0.10
C VAL A 434 6.09 48.60 -1.18
N PRO A 435 6.58 49.01 -2.37
CA PRO A 435 6.03 48.56 -3.65
C PRO A 435 6.08 47.04 -3.79
N ASP A 436 5.18 46.45 -4.59
CA ASP A 436 5.05 45.00 -4.72
C ASP A 436 6.23 44.36 -5.49
N ASP A 437 6.81 45.11 -6.38
CA ASP A 437 7.93 44.73 -7.26
C ASP A 437 9.33 44.86 -6.61
N VAL A 438 9.40 45.42 -5.39
CA VAL A 438 10.67 45.56 -4.66
C VAL A 438 10.87 44.39 -3.70
N PRO A 439 11.95 43.62 -3.86
CA PRO A 439 12.24 42.52 -2.96
C PRO A 439 12.64 43.02 -1.56
N ILE A 440 12.25 42.26 -0.56
CA ILE A 440 12.55 42.50 0.85
C ILE A 440 13.79 41.68 1.21
N GLU A 441 14.89 42.37 1.48
CA GLU A 441 16.07 41.76 2.04
C GLU A 441 16.19 42.06 3.55
N ASN A 442 15.54 41.26 4.37
CA ASN A 442 15.58 41.44 5.80
C ASN A 442 15.87 40.13 6.53
N LYS A 443 16.97 40.10 7.30
CA LYS A 443 17.38 38.91 8.07
C LYS A 443 16.30 38.40 9.05
N ARG A 444 15.42 39.26 9.57
CA ARG A 444 14.35 38.86 10.46
C ARG A 444 13.26 38.08 9.70
N VAL A 445 12.97 38.48 8.46
CA VAL A 445 11.99 37.78 7.63
C VAL A 445 12.53 36.40 7.24
N SER A 446 13.77 36.31 6.78
CA SER A 446 14.41 35.03 6.50
C SER A 446 14.45 34.09 7.71
N SER A 447 14.74 34.63 8.90
CA SER A 447 14.71 33.86 10.15
C SER A 447 13.29 33.38 10.50
N SER A 448 12.27 34.20 10.23
CA SER A 448 10.87 33.80 10.45
C SER A 448 10.43 32.68 9.52
N ILE A 449 10.89 32.69 8.27
CA ILE A 449 10.64 31.62 7.30
C ILE A 449 11.29 30.31 7.74
N GLN A 450 12.56 30.37 8.18
CA GLN A 450 13.25 29.21 8.70
C GLN A 450 12.52 28.63 9.95
N GLN A 451 12.08 29.47 10.86
CA GLN A 451 11.30 29.03 12.03
C GLN A 451 9.96 28.39 11.62
N ALA A 452 9.31 28.91 10.58
CA ALA A 452 8.09 28.29 10.05
C ALA A 452 8.37 26.89 9.50
N GLN A 453 9.45 26.70 8.71
CA GLN A 453 9.85 25.37 8.23
C GLN A 453 10.16 24.42 9.40
N GLU A 454 10.91 24.86 10.41
CA GLU A 454 11.20 24.05 11.61
C GLU A 454 9.95 23.64 12.36
N GLN A 455 8.90 24.49 12.41
CA GLN A 455 7.62 24.14 13.01
C GLN A 455 6.86 23.10 12.17
N VAL A 456 6.87 23.22 10.85
CA VAL A 456 6.23 22.22 9.94
C VAL A 456 6.96 20.89 10.02
N GLU A 457 8.31 20.91 9.99
CA GLU A 457 9.12 19.70 10.17
C GLU A 457 8.78 18.98 11.48
N ALA A 458 8.70 19.73 12.58
CA ALA A 458 8.33 19.18 13.89
C ALA A 458 6.90 18.61 13.91
N GLN A 459 5.95 19.28 13.28
CA GLN A 459 4.56 18.80 13.17
C GLN A 459 4.48 17.53 12.34
N ASN A 460 5.15 17.49 11.20
CA ASN A 460 5.22 16.31 10.33
C ASN A 460 5.88 15.13 11.05
N PHE A 461 6.95 15.39 11.81
CA PHE A 461 7.57 14.37 12.66
C PHE A 461 6.61 13.79 13.70
N GLU A 462 5.87 14.63 14.43
CA GLU A 462 4.89 14.14 15.41
C GLU A 462 3.74 13.36 14.71
N MET A 463 3.31 13.75 13.51
CA MET A 463 2.35 12.96 12.74
C MET A 463 2.89 11.57 12.41
N ARG A 464 4.11 11.46 11.86
CA ARG A 464 4.75 10.17 11.54
C ARG A 464 4.92 9.30 12.79
N LYS A 465 5.35 9.91 13.89
CA LYS A 465 5.50 9.25 15.18
C LYS A 465 4.17 8.72 15.73
N ASN A 466 3.08 9.46 15.54
CA ASN A 466 1.75 9.00 15.94
C ASN A 466 1.29 7.84 15.08
N VAL A 467 1.47 7.89 13.76
CA VAL A 467 1.18 6.75 12.87
C VAL A 467 1.93 5.50 13.36
N LEU A 468 3.23 5.63 13.65
CA LEU A 468 4.03 4.53 14.15
C LEU A 468 3.54 3.99 15.50
N LYS A 469 3.17 4.85 16.45
CA LYS A 469 2.67 4.41 17.77
C LYS A 469 1.41 3.55 17.66
N TYR A 470 0.50 3.89 16.76
CA TYR A 470 -0.69 3.09 16.50
C TYR A 470 -0.32 1.78 15.78
N ASP A 471 0.56 1.83 14.78
CA ASP A 471 1.01 0.62 14.08
C ASP A 471 1.87 -0.29 14.97
N ASP A 472 2.57 0.21 15.97
CA ASP A 472 3.32 -0.60 16.94
C ASP A 472 2.40 -1.56 17.73
N VAL A 473 1.15 -1.19 17.96
CA VAL A 473 0.15 -2.09 18.56
C VAL A 473 -0.14 -3.25 17.60
N MET A 474 -0.46 -2.92 16.36
CA MET A 474 -0.68 -3.92 15.31
C MET A 474 0.56 -4.75 15.03
N ASN A 475 1.74 -4.15 15.11
CA ASN A 475 2.99 -4.83 14.83
C ASN A 475 3.31 -5.95 15.84
N ARG A 476 2.97 -5.77 17.12
CA ARG A 476 3.09 -6.84 18.12
C ARG A 476 2.17 -8.01 17.81
N GLN A 477 0.93 -7.74 17.45
CA GLN A 477 -0.06 -8.75 17.06
C GLN A 477 0.37 -9.45 15.77
N ARG A 478 0.85 -8.68 14.77
CA ARG A 478 1.38 -9.20 13.50
C ARG A 478 2.55 -10.17 13.71
N HIS A 479 3.50 -9.84 14.61
CA HIS A 479 4.61 -10.72 14.92
C HIS A 479 4.15 -12.05 15.54
N ALA A 480 3.14 -12.03 16.42
CA ALA A 480 2.58 -13.24 16.99
C ALA A 480 1.94 -14.10 15.88
N ILE A 481 1.02 -13.52 15.12
CA ILE A 481 0.27 -14.24 14.05
C ILE A 481 1.20 -14.77 12.96
N TYR A 482 2.12 -13.93 12.46
CA TYR A 482 3.04 -14.33 11.38
C TYR A 482 4.09 -15.33 11.86
N GLY A 483 4.48 -15.24 13.15
CA GLY A 483 5.37 -16.22 13.80
C GLY A 483 4.72 -17.59 13.87
N ASP A 484 3.51 -17.67 14.40
CA ASP A 484 2.75 -18.93 14.50
C ASP A 484 2.48 -19.52 13.11
N ARG A 485 2.07 -18.67 12.16
CA ARG A 485 1.86 -19.07 10.76
C ARG A 485 3.12 -19.66 10.13
N ARG A 486 4.26 -19.06 10.36
CA ARG A 486 5.54 -19.52 9.86
C ARG A 486 5.93 -20.88 10.44
N LEU A 487 5.72 -21.10 11.73
CA LEU A 487 5.96 -22.39 12.36
C LEU A 487 5.11 -23.51 11.74
N VAL A 488 3.83 -23.24 11.46
CA VAL A 488 2.95 -24.18 10.78
C VAL A 488 3.47 -24.52 9.37
N LEU A 489 3.92 -23.52 8.61
CA LEU A 489 4.48 -23.70 7.27
C LEU A 489 5.80 -24.51 7.30
N GLU A 490 6.65 -24.28 8.29
CA GLU A 490 7.94 -24.98 8.47
C GLU A 490 7.77 -26.42 8.93
N GLY A 491 6.55 -26.86 9.24
CA GLY A 491 6.25 -28.23 9.63
C GLY A 491 6.54 -28.51 11.11
N ALA A 492 6.35 -27.52 11.97
CA ALA A 492 6.35 -27.71 13.42
C ALA A 492 5.38 -28.84 13.82
N ASP A 493 5.62 -29.45 14.96
CA ASP A 493 4.72 -30.44 15.56
C ASP A 493 3.38 -29.79 15.93
N VAL A 494 2.49 -29.71 14.92
CA VAL A 494 1.15 -29.13 15.06
C VAL A 494 0.23 -30.05 15.85
N GLU A 495 0.49 -31.37 15.90
CA GLU A 495 -0.33 -32.34 16.64
C GLU A 495 -0.35 -32.02 18.13
N THR A 496 0.82 -31.91 18.76
CA THR A 496 0.93 -31.60 20.19
C THR A 496 0.26 -30.26 20.52
N GLN A 497 0.45 -29.26 19.65
CA GLN A 497 -0.18 -27.95 19.83
C GLN A 497 -1.71 -28.03 19.73
N LEU A 498 -2.22 -28.75 18.73
CA LEU A 498 -3.67 -28.89 18.51
C LEU A 498 -4.34 -29.70 19.62
N ARG A 499 -3.71 -30.79 20.09
CA ARG A 499 -4.21 -31.52 21.24
C ARG A 499 -4.33 -30.63 22.48
N GLY A 500 -3.33 -29.79 22.74
CA GLY A 500 -3.39 -28.78 23.80
C GLY A 500 -4.47 -27.71 23.57
N THR A 501 -4.73 -27.33 22.30
CA THR A 501 -5.82 -26.41 21.94
C THR A 501 -7.19 -27.05 22.20
N VAL A 502 -7.39 -28.31 21.80
CA VAL A 502 -8.60 -29.07 22.10
C VAL A 502 -8.86 -29.10 23.61
N ASP A 503 -7.85 -29.45 24.41
CA ASP A 503 -7.96 -29.47 25.87
C ASP A 503 -8.36 -28.10 26.45
N SER A 504 -7.75 -27.03 25.95
CA SER A 504 -8.02 -25.66 26.41
C SER A 504 -9.44 -25.21 26.09
N VAL A 505 -9.92 -25.48 24.87
CA VAL A 505 -11.29 -25.12 24.44
C VAL A 505 -12.32 -25.93 25.23
N VAL A 506 -12.10 -27.23 25.39
CA VAL A 506 -12.96 -28.09 26.21
C VAL A 506 -13.06 -27.59 27.62
N GLU A 507 -11.93 -27.31 28.27
CA GLU A 507 -11.90 -26.78 29.63
C GLU A 507 -12.66 -25.46 29.75
N GLN A 508 -12.48 -24.53 28.78
CA GLN A 508 -13.19 -23.24 28.78
C GLN A 508 -14.71 -23.43 28.75
N TYR A 509 -15.21 -24.30 27.89
CA TYR A 509 -16.65 -24.58 27.78
C TYR A 509 -17.22 -25.23 29.05
N VAL A 510 -16.52 -26.26 29.58
CA VAL A 510 -16.95 -26.92 30.81
C VAL A 510 -16.96 -25.97 31.99
N ARG A 511 -15.88 -25.17 32.17
CA ARG A 511 -15.82 -24.20 33.27
C ARG A 511 -16.85 -23.09 33.11
N GLY A 512 -17.14 -22.63 31.89
CA GLY A 512 -18.19 -21.64 31.65
C GLY A 512 -19.59 -22.17 32.02
N ALA A 513 -19.87 -23.43 31.72
CA ALA A 513 -21.14 -24.06 32.05
C ALA A 513 -21.27 -24.50 33.53
N THR A 514 -20.15 -24.59 34.24
CA THR A 514 -20.07 -25.00 35.65
C THR A 514 -19.75 -23.87 36.60
N GLU A 515 -19.99 -22.61 36.22
CA GLU A 515 -19.87 -21.44 37.10
C GLU A 515 -20.99 -21.47 38.15
N GLY A 516 -20.65 -21.23 39.41
CA GLY A 516 -21.60 -21.16 40.52
C GLY A 516 -21.82 -22.49 41.23
N PHE A 517 -23.04 -22.71 41.74
CA PHE A 517 -23.40 -23.95 42.46
C PHE A 517 -23.81 -25.07 41.52
N VAL A 518 -23.55 -26.32 41.90
CA VAL A 518 -23.83 -27.51 41.09
C VAL A 518 -25.32 -27.60 40.66
N GLU A 519 -26.22 -27.13 41.51
CA GLU A 519 -27.66 -27.09 41.24
C GLU A 519 -28.04 -26.08 40.13
N ASP A 520 -27.18 -25.13 39.82
CA ASP A 520 -27.38 -24.08 38.80
C ASP A 520 -26.75 -24.47 37.45
N TRP A 521 -26.05 -25.63 37.37
CA TRP A 521 -25.36 -26.03 36.14
C TRP A 521 -26.35 -26.53 35.08
N ASP A 522 -26.26 -25.98 33.87
CA ASP A 522 -27.03 -26.43 32.70
C ASP A 522 -26.25 -27.49 31.90
N LEU A 523 -26.32 -28.74 32.37
CA LEU A 523 -25.64 -29.86 31.72
C LEU A 523 -26.22 -30.14 30.31
N GLU A 524 -27.52 -29.88 30.07
CA GLU A 524 -28.14 -30.08 28.75
C GLU A 524 -27.54 -29.11 27.73
N GLN A 525 -27.37 -27.85 28.10
CA GLN A 525 -26.73 -26.86 27.29
C GLN A 525 -25.24 -27.19 27.04
N LEU A 526 -24.51 -27.67 28.08
CA LEU A 526 -23.12 -28.09 27.94
C LEU A 526 -22.95 -29.19 26.89
N TRP A 527 -23.73 -30.30 27.00
CA TRP A 527 -23.67 -31.37 26.00
C TRP A 527 -24.02 -30.91 24.59
N THR A 528 -24.99 -30.01 24.47
CA THR A 528 -25.35 -29.40 23.18
C THR A 528 -24.21 -28.62 22.59
N GLN A 529 -23.58 -27.77 23.38
CA GLN A 529 -22.42 -26.94 22.96
C GLN A 529 -21.21 -27.83 22.60
N MET A 530 -20.89 -28.81 23.46
CA MET A 530 -19.76 -29.72 23.17
C MET A 530 -20.00 -30.55 21.91
N GLY A 531 -21.25 -30.95 21.63
CA GLY A 531 -21.62 -31.63 20.40
C GLY A 531 -21.46 -30.81 19.12
N THR A 532 -21.37 -29.48 19.22
CA THR A 532 -21.00 -28.61 18.09
C THR A 532 -19.49 -28.58 17.81
N LEU A 533 -18.67 -28.83 18.83
CA LEU A 533 -17.23 -28.84 18.72
C LEU A 533 -16.66 -30.16 18.19
N TYR A 534 -17.08 -31.27 18.82
CA TYR A 534 -16.62 -32.61 18.46
C TYR A 534 -17.71 -33.68 18.70
N PRO A 535 -17.56 -34.88 18.12
CA PRO A 535 -18.55 -35.98 18.33
C PRO A 535 -18.43 -36.57 19.74
N VAL A 536 -19.19 -36.03 20.69
CA VAL A 536 -19.17 -36.42 22.12
C VAL A 536 -19.57 -37.87 22.31
N GLY A 537 -18.71 -38.64 22.95
CA GLY A 537 -18.95 -40.04 23.31
C GLY A 537 -19.58 -40.23 24.69
N LEU A 538 -19.48 -39.23 25.56
CA LEU A 538 -20.05 -39.26 26.92
C LEU A 538 -21.56 -39.14 26.90
N LYS A 539 -22.24 -39.97 27.71
CA LYS A 539 -23.70 -39.93 27.86
C LYS A 539 -24.07 -39.07 29.05
N ARG A 540 -24.92 -38.08 28.85
CA ARG A 540 -25.39 -37.18 29.91
C ARG A 540 -26.04 -37.93 31.07
N GLU A 541 -26.78 -39.02 30.78
CA GLU A 541 -27.49 -39.83 31.77
C GLU A 541 -26.53 -40.44 32.80
N ASP A 542 -25.28 -40.67 32.47
CA ASP A 542 -24.26 -41.23 33.36
C ASP A 542 -23.82 -40.23 34.46
N TYR A 543 -24.13 -38.95 34.27
CA TYR A 543 -23.77 -37.84 35.17
C TYR A 543 -24.99 -37.32 35.97
N GLU A 544 -26.19 -37.79 35.72
CA GLU A 544 -27.41 -37.38 36.46
C GLU A 544 -27.45 -38.01 37.84
N GLY A 545 -27.49 -37.17 38.90
CA GLY A 545 -27.60 -37.63 40.29
C GLY A 545 -26.28 -38.12 40.92
N VAL A 546 -25.16 -37.85 40.29
CA VAL A 546 -23.81 -38.10 40.82
C VAL A 546 -23.28 -36.82 41.50
N ASP A 547 -22.49 -36.99 42.56
CA ASP A 547 -21.80 -35.84 43.21
C ASP A 547 -20.62 -35.40 42.33
N LEU A 548 -20.87 -34.41 41.46
CA LEU A 548 -19.94 -33.98 40.41
C LEU A 548 -19.12 -32.77 40.85
N THR A 549 -17.86 -32.76 40.46
CA THR A 549 -17.02 -31.57 40.49
C THR A 549 -16.75 -31.08 39.09
N ALA A 550 -16.55 -29.75 38.93
CA ALA A 550 -16.19 -29.16 37.66
C ALA A 550 -14.87 -29.73 37.10
N ASP A 551 -13.91 -30.06 37.96
CA ASP A 551 -12.61 -30.63 37.56
C ASP A 551 -12.77 -32.07 37.02
N GLU A 552 -13.64 -32.90 37.59
CA GLU A 552 -13.94 -34.24 37.05
C GLU A 552 -14.57 -34.15 35.67
N LEU A 553 -15.55 -33.27 35.46
CA LEU A 553 -16.15 -33.03 34.16
C LEU A 553 -15.11 -32.55 33.12
N VAL A 554 -14.20 -31.66 33.50
CA VAL A 554 -13.13 -31.20 32.62
C VAL A 554 -12.23 -32.36 32.19
N GLU A 555 -11.80 -33.22 33.11
CA GLU A 555 -10.96 -34.37 32.79
C GLU A 555 -11.67 -35.40 31.91
N ASP A 556 -12.94 -35.69 32.19
CA ASP A 556 -13.73 -36.65 31.40
C ASP A 556 -13.95 -36.14 29.97
N PHE A 557 -14.35 -34.87 29.79
CA PHE A 557 -14.52 -34.29 28.45
C PHE A 557 -13.21 -34.16 27.69
N LYS A 558 -12.07 -33.81 28.36
CA LYS A 558 -10.76 -33.81 27.73
C LYS A 558 -10.39 -35.21 27.23
N ALA A 559 -10.57 -36.24 28.07
CA ALA A 559 -10.26 -37.61 27.71
C ALA A 559 -11.14 -38.10 26.53
N ASP A 560 -12.42 -37.76 26.51
CA ASP A 560 -13.33 -38.09 25.41
C ASP A 560 -12.96 -37.35 24.10
N ALA A 561 -12.60 -36.06 24.18
CA ALA A 561 -12.17 -35.27 23.02
C ALA A 561 -10.85 -35.83 22.43
N GLN A 562 -9.88 -36.21 23.27
CA GLN A 562 -8.65 -36.87 22.81
C GLN A 562 -8.92 -38.22 22.15
N ALA A 563 -9.83 -39.01 22.69
CA ALA A 563 -10.25 -40.28 22.07
C ALA A 563 -10.96 -40.04 20.71
N ALA A 564 -11.75 -38.98 20.60
CA ALA A 564 -12.36 -38.58 19.33
C ALA A 564 -11.28 -38.14 18.31
N TYR A 565 -10.25 -37.47 18.74
CA TYR A 565 -9.11 -37.07 17.91
C TYR A 565 -8.36 -38.31 17.38
N ASP A 566 -8.01 -39.26 18.25
CA ASP A 566 -7.33 -40.50 17.86
C ASP A 566 -8.17 -41.28 16.83
N LYS A 567 -9.46 -41.37 17.06
CA LYS A 567 -10.41 -42.01 16.12
C LYS A 567 -10.45 -41.30 14.77
N ARG A 568 -10.37 -39.96 14.75
CA ARG A 568 -10.34 -39.16 13.54
C ARG A 568 -9.06 -39.43 12.74
N GLU A 569 -7.93 -39.53 13.44
CA GLU A 569 -6.64 -39.85 12.84
C GLU A 569 -6.61 -41.27 12.28
N GLU A 570 -7.16 -42.26 12.99
CA GLU A 570 -7.31 -43.65 12.48
C GLU A 570 -8.14 -43.68 11.19
N GLN A 571 -9.20 -42.87 11.08
CA GLN A 571 -10.06 -42.81 9.90
C GLN A 571 -9.40 -42.19 8.68
N LEU A 572 -8.62 -41.15 8.86
CA LEU A 572 -8.00 -40.37 7.78
C LEU A 572 -6.59 -40.86 7.40
N GLY A 573 -5.92 -41.51 8.35
CA GLY A 573 -4.48 -41.81 8.29
C GLY A 573 -3.63 -40.62 8.69
N GLU A 574 -2.45 -40.89 9.28
CA GLU A 574 -1.55 -39.91 9.87
C GLU A 574 -1.16 -38.78 8.89
N GLU A 575 -0.72 -39.10 7.68
CA GLU A 575 -0.27 -38.11 6.70
C GLU A 575 -1.40 -37.13 6.29
N THR A 576 -2.62 -37.68 6.09
CA THR A 576 -3.79 -36.87 5.72
C THR A 576 -4.25 -35.99 6.89
N MET A 577 -4.17 -36.54 8.12
CA MET A 577 -4.52 -35.78 9.32
C MET A 577 -3.57 -34.60 9.52
N ARG A 578 -2.24 -34.79 9.40
CA ARG A 578 -1.23 -33.71 9.47
C ARG A 578 -1.46 -32.62 8.42
N GLU A 579 -1.86 -33.00 7.21
CA GLU A 579 -2.16 -32.03 6.17
C GLU A 579 -3.48 -31.26 6.44
N LEU A 580 -4.52 -31.96 6.91
CA LEU A 580 -5.78 -31.35 7.33
C LEU A 580 -5.55 -30.31 8.44
N GLU A 581 -4.82 -30.68 9.48
CA GLU A 581 -4.47 -29.80 10.60
C GLU A 581 -3.79 -28.52 10.13
N ARG A 582 -2.80 -28.65 9.24
CA ARG A 582 -2.07 -27.52 8.67
C ARG A 582 -2.98 -26.61 7.88
N GLN A 583 -3.82 -27.15 7.02
CA GLN A 583 -4.75 -26.39 6.21
C GLN A 583 -5.82 -25.69 7.05
N VAL A 584 -6.35 -26.37 8.08
CA VAL A 584 -7.33 -25.78 9.01
C VAL A 584 -6.69 -24.61 9.75
N LEU A 585 -5.52 -24.82 10.35
CA LEU A 585 -4.80 -23.77 11.07
C LEU A 585 -4.55 -22.54 10.20
N LEU A 586 -3.99 -22.71 9.00
CA LEU A 586 -3.69 -21.59 8.10
C LEU A 586 -4.96 -20.88 7.62
N THR A 587 -6.00 -21.63 7.24
CA THR A 587 -7.23 -21.06 6.69
C THR A 587 -7.99 -20.26 7.73
N VAL A 588 -8.15 -20.82 8.93
CA VAL A 588 -8.89 -20.16 10.02
C VAL A 588 -8.09 -18.95 10.52
N LEU A 589 -6.76 -19.10 10.70
CA LEU A 589 -5.90 -18.00 11.13
C LEU A 589 -5.95 -16.82 10.15
N ASP A 590 -5.80 -17.10 8.85
CA ASP A 590 -5.82 -16.06 7.81
C ASP A 590 -7.17 -15.34 7.75
N ARG A 591 -8.27 -16.06 7.97
CA ARG A 591 -9.61 -15.45 8.00
C ARG A 591 -9.80 -14.58 9.23
N LYS A 592 -9.52 -15.12 10.43
CA LYS A 592 -9.66 -14.39 11.70
C LYS A 592 -8.74 -13.17 11.76
N TRP A 593 -7.53 -13.30 11.24
CA TRP A 593 -6.60 -12.16 11.15
C TRP A 593 -7.12 -11.04 10.24
N ARG A 594 -7.71 -11.37 9.08
CA ARG A 594 -8.31 -10.37 8.19
C ARG A 594 -9.51 -9.67 8.83
N GLU A 595 -10.38 -10.44 9.49
CA GLU A 595 -11.50 -9.87 10.25
C GLU A 595 -10.98 -8.91 11.33
N HIS A 596 -9.96 -9.31 12.06
CA HIS A 596 -9.34 -8.48 13.09
C HIS A 596 -8.66 -7.21 12.56
N LEU A 597 -7.99 -7.28 11.41
CA LEU A 597 -7.44 -6.10 10.76
C LEU A 597 -8.53 -5.07 10.46
N TYR A 598 -9.66 -5.53 9.93
CA TYR A 598 -10.82 -4.67 9.66
C TYR A 598 -11.39 -4.04 10.94
N GLU A 599 -11.56 -4.82 11.99
CA GLU A 599 -12.04 -4.33 13.28
C GLU A 599 -11.08 -3.32 13.92
N MET A 600 -9.77 -3.53 13.80
CA MET A 600 -8.76 -2.61 14.31
C MET A 600 -8.69 -1.31 13.52
N ASP A 601 -8.90 -1.34 12.20
CA ASP A 601 -9.02 -0.14 11.38
C ASP A 601 -10.24 0.68 11.82
N TYR A 602 -11.37 0.01 12.06
CA TYR A 602 -12.59 0.64 12.57
C TYR A 602 -12.40 1.25 13.97
N LEU A 603 -11.74 0.51 14.89
CA LEU A 603 -11.40 1.01 16.23
C LEU A 603 -10.54 2.28 16.12
N ARG A 604 -9.55 2.29 15.22
CA ARG A 604 -8.63 3.42 15.02
C ARG A 604 -9.36 4.69 14.60
N GLU A 605 -10.37 4.58 13.76
CA GLU A 605 -11.17 5.74 13.31
C GLU A 605 -11.98 6.34 14.45
N GLY A 606 -12.62 5.49 15.27
CA GLY A 606 -13.44 5.93 16.38
C GLY A 606 -12.69 6.37 17.63
N ILE A 607 -11.43 5.96 17.80
CA ILE A 607 -10.70 6.09 19.06
C ILE A 607 -10.43 7.55 19.45
N GLY A 608 -10.32 8.46 18.47
CA GLY A 608 -10.12 9.89 18.70
C GLY A 608 -11.23 10.53 19.54
N LEU A 609 -12.44 9.98 19.51
CA LEU A 609 -13.58 10.45 20.29
C LEU A 609 -13.38 10.21 21.81
N ARG A 610 -12.51 9.27 22.20
CA ARG A 610 -12.18 8.99 23.62
C ARG A 610 -11.51 10.20 24.28
N ALA A 611 -10.84 11.08 23.49
CA ALA A 611 -10.25 12.32 24.00
C ALA A 611 -11.31 13.25 24.62
N MET A 612 -12.57 13.22 24.19
CA MET A 612 -13.65 14.00 24.76
C MET A 612 -13.96 13.57 26.20
N ALA A 613 -13.70 12.31 26.55
CA ALA A 613 -13.82 11.78 27.90
C ALA A 613 -12.53 11.95 28.73
N GLN A 614 -11.59 12.79 28.31
CA GLN A 614 -10.29 13.02 28.94
C GLN A 614 -9.42 11.75 29.07
N ARG A 615 -9.60 10.78 28.17
CA ARG A 615 -8.78 9.57 28.06
C ARG A 615 -7.77 9.73 26.94
N ASP A 616 -6.57 9.18 27.13
CA ASP A 616 -5.56 9.14 26.07
C ASP A 616 -6.00 8.14 24.98
N PRO A 617 -6.26 8.59 23.74
CA PRO A 617 -6.72 7.71 22.67
C PRO A 617 -5.78 6.55 22.38
N LEU A 618 -4.46 6.73 22.52
CA LEU A 618 -3.49 5.68 22.26
C LEU A 618 -3.55 4.58 23.33
N VAL A 619 -3.71 4.96 24.60
CA VAL A 619 -3.84 4.01 25.71
C VAL A 619 -5.13 3.20 25.56
N GLU A 620 -6.23 3.86 25.21
CA GLU A 620 -7.51 3.18 24.97
C GLU A 620 -7.41 2.26 23.74
N TYR A 621 -6.75 2.68 22.66
CA TYR A 621 -6.50 1.84 21.50
C TYR A 621 -5.68 0.59 21.83
N GLN A 622 -4.63 0.73 22.64
CA GLN A 622 -3.84 -0.41 23.13
C GLN A 622 -4.67 -1.39 23.94
N ARG A 623 -5.52 -0.87 24.87
CA ARG A 623 -6.36 -1.67 25.74
C ARG A 623 -7.45 -2.38 24.97
N GLU A 624 -8.25 -1.64 24.20
CA GLU A 624 -9.38 -2.19 23.43
C GLU A 624 -8.87 -3.17 22.35
N GLY A 625 -7.81 -2.78 21.60
CA GLY A 625 -7.20 -3.65 20.60
C GLY A 625 -6.57 -4.92 21.18
N GLY A 626 -6.02 -4.86 22.40
CA GLY A 626 -5.55 -6.06 23.11
C GLY A 626 -6.69 -6.98 23.50
N THR A 627 -7.82 -6.44 23.96
CA THR A 627 -9.03 -7.24 24.26
C THR A 627 -9.59 -7.90 23.00
N MET A 628 -9.69 -7.15 21.89
CA MET A 628 -10.16 -7.68 20.60
C MET A 628 -9.25 -8.79 20.06
N PHE A 629 -7.93 -8.61 20.19
CA PHE A 629 -6.96 -9.62 19.79
C PHE A 629 -7.12 -10.93 20.59
N ASN A 630 -7.28 -10.84 21.90
CA ASN A 630 -7.53 -12.02 22.74
C ASN A 630 -8.84 -12.73 22.36
N ALA A 631 -9.92 -11.99 22.14
CA ALA A 631 -11.19 -12.54 21.70
C ALA A 631 -11.07 -13.20 20.30
N MET A 632 -10.29 -12.61 19.38
CA MET A 632 -10.01 -13.20 18.09
C MET A 632 -9.24 -14.52 18.23
N MET A 633 -8.23 -14.59 19.13
CA MET A 633 -7.47 -15.81 19.38
C MET A 633 -8.34 -16.91 20.03
N GLU A 634 -9.25 -16.56 20.94
CA GLU A 634 -10.21 -17.51 21.51
C GLU A 634 -11.13 -18.06 20.42
N ALA A 635 -11.72 -17.20 19.60
CA ALA A 635 -12.55 -17.61 18.47
C ALA A 635 -11.78 -18.42 17.39
N PHE A 636 -10.50 -18.14 17.20
CA PHE A 636 -9.62 -18.92 16.35
C PHE A 636 -9.46 -20.35 16.88
N MET A 637 -9.14 -20.52 18.16
CA MET A 637 -8.97 -21.85 18.77
C MET A 637 -10.25 -22.66 18.70
N GLU A 638 -11.39 -22.06 19.05
CA GLU A 638 -12.70 -22.70 19.02
C GLU A 638 -13.05 -23.19 17.60
N GLU A 639 -12.86 -22.35 16.61
CA GLU A 639 -13.20 -22.67 15.24
C GLU A 639 -12.25 -23.73 14.63
N VAL A 640 -10.96 -23.70 14.98
CA VAL A 640 -10.01 -24.75 14.60
C VAL A 640 -10.47 -26.11 15.12
N VAL A 641 -10.87 -26.20 16.39
CA VAL A 641 -11.38 -27.45 16.98
C VAL A 641 -12.64 -27.90 16.24
N GLY A 642 -13.62 -27.01 16.04
CA GLY A 642 -14.83 -27.30 15.31
C GLY A 642 -14.57 -27.82 13.88
N PHE A 643 -13.65 -27.21 13.14
CA PHE A 643 -13.32 -27.64 11.78
C PHE A 643 -12.58 -28.96 11.75
N LEU A 644 -11.66 -29.20 12.68
CA LEU A 644 -10.87 -30.43 12.76
C LEU A 644 -11.76 -31.67 12.85
N PHE A 645 -12.86 -31.60 13.62
CA PHE A 645 -13.75 -32.73 13.83
C PHE A 645 -14.92 -32.82 12.83
N ASN A 646 -15.43 -31.68 12.36
CA ASN A 646 -16.70 -31.66 11.60
C ASN A 646 -16.50 -31.55 10.08
N LEU A 647 -15.30 -31.28 9.55
CA LEU A 647 -15.08 -31.20 8.12
C LEU A 647 -15.20 -32.57 7.43
N GLU A 648 -15.99 -32.64 6.35
CA GLU A 648 -15.99 -33.79 5.45
C GLU A 648 -14.75 -33.74 4.54
N VAL A 649 -13.84 -34.69 4.75
CA VAL A 649 -12.55 -34.76 4.03
C VAL A 649 -12.67 -35.72 2.84
N LYS A 650 -12.37 -35.24 1.64
CA LYS A 650 -12.17 -36.05 0.45
C LYS A 650 -10.66 -36.15 0.18
N VAL A 651 -10.10 -37.32 0.35
CA VAL A 651 -8.70 -37.59 0.09
C VAL A 651 -8.53 -37.91 -1.38
N GLN A 652 -7.80 -37.06 -2.11
CA GLN A 652 -7.36 -37.34 -3.47
C GLN A 652 -5.87 -37.75 -3.39
N GLN A 653 -5.57 -39.02 -3.67
CA GLN A 653 -4.18 -39.46 -3.79
C GLN A 653 -3.63 -38.90 -5.11
N PRO A 654 -2.47 -38.24 -5.12
CA PRO A 654 -1.83 -37.82 -6.35
C PRO A 654 -1.36 -39.04 -7.14
N VAL A 655 -1.72 -39.13 -8.42
CA VAL A 655 -1.39 -40.25 -9.31
C VAL A 655 -0.03 -40.09 -9.97
N GLY A 656 0.58 -38.88 -9.88
CA GLY A 656 1.91 -38.59 -10.42
C GLY A 656 2.25 -37.11 -10.38
N LEU A 657 3.48 -36.76 -10.72
CA LEU A 657 3.98 -35.39 -10.86
C LEU A 657 3.97 -35.02 -12.34
N VAL A 658 3.38 -33.89 -12.71
CA VAL A 658 3.35 -33.38 -14.09
C VAL A 658 4.01 -32.02 -14.13
N PRO A 659 4.87 -31.73 -15.11
CA PRO A 659 5.44 -30.39 -15.23
C PRO A 659 4.36 -29.36 -15.61
N ASP A 660 4.29 -28.25 -14.88
CA ASP A 660 3.47 -27.10 -15.26
C ASP A 660 4.06 -26.33 -16.46
N ALA A 661 3.39 -25.27 -16.90
CA ALA A 661 3.86 -24.44 -18.02
C ALA A 661 5.24 -23.79 -17.79
N SER A 662 5.76 -23.82 -16.55
CA SER A 662 7.09 -23.32 -16.18
C SER A 662 8.14 -24.42 -16.04
N GLY A 663 7.74 -25.71 -16.22
CA GLY A 663 8.61 -26.88 -16.04
C GLY A 663 8.75 -27.35 -14.60
N LYS A 664 7.96 -26.84 -13.66
CA LYS A 664 7.94 -27.25 -12.25
C LYS A 664 7.03 -28.47 -12.10
N ALA A 665 7.51 -29.53 -11.42
CA ALA A 665 6.70 -30.72 -11.15
C ALA A 665 5.57 -30.41 -10.15
N VAL A 666 4.31 -30.60 -10.56
CA VAL A 666 3.12 -30.40 -9.71
C VAL A 666 2.34 -31.71 -9.59
N PRO A 667 1.78 -32.02 -8.42
CA PRO A 667 0.99 -33.25 -8.22
C PRO A 667 -0.33 -33.18 -8.99
N MET A 668 -0.67 -34.27 -9.68
CA MET A 668 -1.93 -34.41 -10.42
C MET A 668 -2.82 -35.46 -9.78
N SER A 669 -4.12 -35.18 -9.66
CA SER A 669 -5.10 -36.14 -9.17
C SER A 669 -5.58 -37.09 -10.29
N ALA A 670 -6.07 -38.29 -9.91
CA ALA A 670 -6.61 -39.25 -10.86
C ALA A 670 -7.75 -38.68 -11.72
N GLU A 671 -8.61 -37.84 -11.13
CA GLU A 671 -9.75 -37.21 -11.84
C GLU A 671 -9.28 -36.24 -12.94
N VAL A 672 -8.22 -35.46 -12.67
CA VAL A 672 -7.63 -34.51 -13.65
C VAL A 672 -6.90 -35.27 -14.74
N LEU A 673 -6.27 -36.41 -14.42
CA LEU A 673 -5.64 -37.27 -15.38
C LEU A 673 -6.66 -37.92 -16.32
N ASP A 674 -7.78 -38.43 -15.76
CA ASP A 674 -8.88 -39.02 -16.55
C ASP A 674 -9.56 -37.98 -17.45
N GLU A 675 -9.70 -36.72 -16.98
CA GLU A 675 -10.27 -35.61 -17.75
C GLU A 675 -9.31 -35.16 -18.88
N LEU A 676 -8.02 -35.16 -18.66
CA LEU A 676 -6.98 -34.89 -19.66
C LEU A 676 -6.92 -36.01 -20.73
N ILE A 677 -6.98 -37.28 -20.31
CA ILE A 677 -7.05 -38.43 -21.19
C ILE A 677 -8.34 -38.43 -22.03
N ALA A 678 -9.46 -37.99 -21.45
CA ALA A 678 -10.76 -37.94 -22.12
C ALA A 678 -10.90 -36.74 -23.11
N SER A 679 -10.12 -35.66 -22.92
CA SER A 679 -10.27 -34.40 -23.67
C SER A 679 -9.23 -34.17 -24.77
N GLY A 680 -8.21 -35.00 -24.94
CA GLY A 680 -7.10 -34.76 -25.86
C GLY A 680 -7.00 -35.74 -27.06
N PRO A 681 -6.54 -35.28 -28.23
CA PRO A 681 -6.27 -36.14 -29.39
C PRO A 681 -4.99 -36.99 -29.27
N ASP A 682 -4.17 -36.84 -28.21
CA ASP A 682 -2.87 -37.51 -27.98
C ASP A 682 -2.81 -38.25 -26.66
N ALA A 683 -3.80 -39.10 -26.37
CA ALA A 683 -3.80 -39.98 -25.16
C ALA A 683 -2.56 -40.89 -25.10
N ASP A 684 -1.97 -41.25 -26.23
CA ASP A 684 -0.75 -42.05 -26.31
C ASP A 684 0.53 -41.29 -25.84
N ALA A 685 0.56 -39.97 -26.05
CA ALA A 685 1.70 -39.15 -25.63
C ALA A 685 1.73 -38.95 -24.09
N VAL A 686 0.56 -38.83 -23.46
CA VAL A 686 0.41 -38.72 -21.99
C VAL A 686 0.75 -40.06 -21.33
N GLY A 687 0.31 -41.18 -21.93
CA GLY A 687 0.64 -42.53 -21.46
C GLY A 687 2.15 -42.84 -21.54
N GLN A 688 2.85 -42.37 -22.57
CA GLN A 688 4.31 -42.51 -22.71
C GLN A 688 5.08 -41.64 -21.71
N LEU A 689 4.59 -40.43 -21.42
CA LEU A 689 5.21 -39.53 -20.43
C LEU A 689 5.14 -40.14 -19.01
N ILE A 690 4.06 -40.83 -18.69
CA ILE A 690 3.87 -41.51 -17.39
C ILE A 690 4.74 -42.77 -17.32
N ALA A 691 4.90 -43.54 -18.42
CA ALA A 691 5.74 -44.74 -18.46
C ALA A 691 7.25 -44.40 -18.36
N ASP A 692 7.67 -43.27 -18.93
CA ASP A 692 9.05 -42.78 -18.86
C ASP A 692 9.46 -42.31 -17.47
N ILE A 693 8.50 -41.94 -16.60
CA ILE A 693 8.73 -41.52 -15.21
C ILE A 693 9.00 -42.74 -14.28
N ASP A 694 8.39 -43.90 -14.60
CA ASP A 694 8.58 -45.11 -13.80
C ASP A 694 9.85 -45.88 -14.11
N ASP A 695 10.61 -45.54 -15.17
CA ASP A 695 11.76 -46.30 -15.67
C ASP A 695 13.14 -45.64 -15.44
N GLU A 696 13.26 -44.52 -14.73
CA GLU A 696 14.57 -43.97 -14.35
C GLU A 696 15.08 -44.55 -13.04
N PRO A 697 16.34 -45.10 -13.02
CA PRO A 697 16.90 -45.74 -11.83
C PRO A 697 17.29 -44.67 -10.77
N GLU A 698 16.97 -45.00 -9.52
CA GLU A 698 17.38 -44.33 -8.29
C GLU A 698 18.83 -43.86 -8.30
N GLN A 699 19.12 -42.60 -8.62
CA GLN A 699 20.39 -41.96 -8.28
C GLN A 699 20.27 -40.46 -8.12
N SER A 700 19.68 -39.99 -7.02
CA SER A 700 20.03 -38.72 -6.38
C SER A 700 19.44 -38.65 -4.98
N PRO A 701 20.22 -38.35 -3.92
CA PRO A 701 19.70 -38.25 -2.55
C PRO A 701 18.70 -37.12 -2.30
N ALA A 702 18.52 -36.22 -3.27
CA ALA A 702 17.55 -35.11 -3.18
C ALA A 702 16.16 -35.48 -3.73
N ALA A 703 16.03 -36.53 -4.54
CA ALA A 703 14.74 -36.94 -5.11
C ALA A 703 13.95 -37.88 -4.19
N ALA A 704 14.57 -38.43 -3.15
CA ALA A 704 13.93 -39.36 -2.22
C ALA A 704 13.05 -38.71 -1.13
N GLN A 705 12.90 -37.38 -1.09
CA GLN A 705 12.13 -36.70 -0.06
C GLN A 705 10.85 -35.97 -0.57
N ALA A 706 10.60 -35.97 -1.85
CA ALA A 706 9.33 -35.43 -2.36
C ALA A 706 8.27 -36.53 -2.53
N LYS A 707 7.87 -37.17 -1.45
CA LYS A 707 6.60 -37.88 -1.43
C LYS A 707 5.51 -36.81 -1.63
N ALA A 708 4.77 -36.90 -2.73
CA ALA A 708 3.67 -36.01 -3.01
C ALA A 708 2.68 -36.05 -1.82
N ARG A 709 2.50 -34.88 -1.18
CA ARG A 709 1.59 -34.77 -0.03
C ARG A 709 0.15 -34.99 -0.51
N PRO A 710 -0.71 -35.66 0.26
CA PRO A 710 -2.12 -35.84 -0.10
C PRO A 710 -2.81 -34.47 -0.23
N VAL A 711 -3.58 -34.27 -1.29
CA VAL A 711 -4.39 -33.07 -1.48
C VAL A 711 -5.70 -33.24 -0.71
N VAL A 712 -5.88 -32.47 0.34
CA VAL A 712 -7.07 -32.46 1.16
C VAL A 712 -8.07 -31.45 0.59
N LYS A 713 -9.23 -31.92 0.11
CA LYS A 713 -10.36 -31.05 -0.25
C LYS A 713 -11.46 -31.21 0.78
N ALA A 714 -11.81 -30.15 1.47
CA ALA A 714 -12.92 -30.15 2.42
C ALA A 714 -13.90 -29.01 2.11
N LYS A 715 -15.19 -29.28 2.23
CA LYS A 715 -16.25 -28.30 2.03
C LYS A 715 -16.18 -27.28 3.18
N GLY A 716 -15.81 -26.04 2.89
CA GLY A 716 -15.58 -24.99 3.90
C GLY A 716 -14.12 -24.52 3.99
N LEU A 717 -13.15 -25.32 3.51
CA LEU A 717 -11.81 -24.89 3.20
C LEU A 717 -11.82 -24.45 1.71
N GLY A 718 -12.27 -23.23 1.44
CA GLY A 718 -12.45 -22.73 0.07
C GLY A 718 -11.14 -22.65 -0.70
N GLU A 719 -11.12 -23.10 -1.96
CA GLU A 719 -10.08 -22.71 -2.90
C GLU A 719 -10.09 -21.19 -3.00
N ARG A 720 -8.97 -20.54 -2.63
CA ARG A 720 -8.79 -19.11 -2.90
C ARG A 720 -8.87 -18.90 -4.41
N ARG A 721 -10.01 -18.41 -4.92
CA ARG A 721 -10.01 -17.76 -6.22
C ARG A 721 -8.99 -16.64 -6.10
N GLN A 722 -8.03 -16.57 -7.02
CA GLN A 722 -7.16 -15.42 -7.17
C GLN A 722 -8.05 -14.23 -7.55
N SER A 723 -8.62 -13.59 -6.55
CA SER A 723 -9.32 -12.33 -6.71
C SER A 723 -8.27 -11.24 -7.00
N ALA A 724 -8.58 -10.31 -7.87
CA ALA A 724 -7.71 -9.18 -8.16
C ALA A 724 -7.41 -8.44 -6.87
N VAL A 725 -6.15 -8.44 -6.42
CA VAL A 725 -5.69 -7.69 -5.25
C VAL A 725 -5.22 -6.30 -5.68
N SER A 726 -5.43 -5.32 -4.82
CA SER A 726 -4.96 -3.95 -4.98
C SER A 726 -3.82 -3.70 -4.00
N TYR A 727 -2.76 -3.05 -4.49
CA TYR A 727 -1.61 -2.65 -3.70
C TYR A 727 -1.65 -1.15 -3.46
N SER A 728 -1.47 -0.73 -2.21
CA SER A 728 -1.35 0.68 -1.84
C SER A 728 -0.01 0.91 -1.18
N ALA A 729 0.77 1.82 -1.76
CA ALA A 729 2.08 2.19 -1.27
C ALA A 729 2.15 3.71 -1.05
N PRO A 730 2.97 4.19 -0.10
CA PRO A 730 3.26 5.61 0.02
C PRO A 730 3.98 6.12 -1.24
N SER A 731 3.68 7.36 -1.63
CA SER A 731 4.42 8.09 -2.65
C SER A 731 5.39 9.07 -2.02
N GLU A 732 6.32 9.57 -2.80
CA GLU A 732 7.26 10.64 -2.38
C GLU A 732 6.54 11.92 -1.93
N THR A 733 5.31 12.16 -2.38
CA THR A 733 4.46 13.28 -1.94
C THR A 733 3.73 12.99 -0.63
N GLY A 734 3.86 11.77 -0.07
CA GLY A 734 3.17 11.32 1.13
C GLY A 734 1.73 10.88 0.90
N GLU A 735 1.24 10.91 -0.35
CA GLU A 735 -0.05 10.36 -0.73
C GLU A 735 0.08 8.86 -1.08
N ALA A 736 -0.93 8.06 -0.76
CA ALA A 736 -0.94 6.66 -1.13
C ALA A 736 -1.18 6.49 -2.64
N THR A 737 -0.24 5.85 -3.35
CA THR A 737 -0.46 5.39 -4.71
C THR A 737 -1.07 4.00 -4.69
N LYS A 738 -2.16 3.79 -5.44
CA LYS A 738 -2.78 2.46 -5.61
C LYS A 738 -2.42 1.90 -6.97
N SER A 739 -1.87 0.69 -6.99
CA SER A 739 -1.73 -0.13 -8.19
C SER A 739 -2.60 -1.38 -8.01
N GLY A 740 -3.47 -1.69 -8.98
CA GLY A 740 -4.12 -2.99 -9.04
C GLY A 740 -3.18 -4.00 -9.67
N THR A 741 -3.31 -5.29 -9.35
CA THR A 741 -2.84 -6.30 -10.27
C THR A 741 -3.67 -6.13 -11.52
N ASP A 742 -3.10 -5.49 -12.51
CA ASP A 742 -3.63 -5.63 -13.86
C ASP A 742 -3.81 -7.13 -14.09
N LYS A 743 -4.97 -7.46 -14.69
CA LYS A 743 -5.28 -8.79 -15.16
C LYS A 743 -4.00 -9.48 -15.56
N ALA A 744 -3.70 -10.60 -14.89
CA ALA A 744 -2.59 -11.46 -15.26
C ALA A 744 -2.46 -11.45 -16.76
N ASP A 745 -1.28 -11.18 -17.30
CA ASP A 745 -0.94 -11.02 -18.71
C ASP A 745 -2.02 -11.60 -19.62
N ASP A 746 -3.02 -10.79 -19.97
CA ASP A 746 -3.91 -11.15 -21.05
C ASP A 746 -3.04 -11.00 -22.31
N PRO A 747 -2.55 -12.11 -22.90
CA PRO A 747 -1.70 -12.06 -24.08
C PRO A 747 -2.38 -11.30 -25.23
N TYR A 748 -3.61 -10.87 -25.02
CA TYR A 748 -4.45 -10.12 -25.95
C TYR A 748 -4.77 -8.71 -25.46
N ALA A 749 -4.19 -8.26 -24.31
CA ALA A 749 -4.34 -6.90 -23.81
C ALA A 749 -3.86 -5.89 -24.86
N GLY A 750 -4.69 -4.91 -25.19
CA GLY A 750 -4.39 -3.90 -26.22
C GLY A 750 -4.75 -4.30 -27.66
N VAL A 751 -5.22 -5.51 -27.92
CA VAL A 751 -5.66 -5.92 -29.26
C VAL A 751 -7.01 -5.29 -29.58
N GLY A 752 -7.04 -4.42 -30.61
CA GLY A 752 -8.27 -3.79 -31.10
C GLY A 752 -9.33 -4.82 -31.51
N ARG A 753 -10.59 -4.60 -31.15
CA ARG A 753 -11.70 -5.55 -31.45
C ARG A 753 -11.77 -6.01 -32.93
N ASN A 754 -11.32 -5.21 -33.85
CA ASN A 754 -11.34 -5.51 -35.31
C ASN A 754 -9.99 -6.00 -35.84
N ALA A 755 -8.92 -6.02 -35.02
CA ALA A 755 -7.61 -6.55 -35.44
C ALA A 755 -7.65 -8.07 -35.61
N PRO A 756 -6.75 -8.68 -36.39
CA PRO A 756 -6.56 -10.12 -36.42
C PRO A 756 -6.25 -10.65 -35.03
N CYS A 757 -6.84 -11.79 -34.66
CA CYS A 757 -6.56 -12.37 -33.34
C CYS A 757 -5.10 -12.91 -33.30
N PRO A 758 -4.29 -12.54 -32.33
CA PRO A 758 -2.91 -13.02 -32.22
C PRO A 758 -2.74 -14.53 -32.08
N CYS A 759 -3.81 -15.26 -31.74
CA CYS A 759 -3.78 -16.73 -31.67
C CYS A 759 -3.57 -17.45 -33.02
N GLY A 760 -3.38 -16.72 -34.10
CA GLY A 760 -3.16 -17.31 -35.43
C GLY A 760 -4.41 -17.90 -36.14
N SER A 761 -5.61 -17.75 -35.53
CA SER A 761 -6.86 -18.30 -36.08
C SER A 761 -7.36 -17.62 -37.38
N GLY A 762 -6.73 -16.53 -37.81
CA GLY A 762 -7.18 -15.72 -38.99
C GLY A 762 -8.49 -14.95 -38.75
N LYS A 763 -9.13 -15.08 -37.59
CA LYS A 763 -10.38 -14.39 -37.25
C LYS A 763 -10.08 -13.05 -36.57
N LYS A 764 -11.01 -12.08 -36.71
CA LYS A 764 -10.93 -10.81 -35.94
C LYS A 764 -11.03 -11.13 -34.45
N TYR A 765 -10.32 -10.36 -33.61
CA TYR A 765 -10.28 -10.57 -32.17
C TYR A 765 -11.68 -10.69 -31.56
N LYS A 766 -12.62 -9.80 -31.88
CA LYS A 766 -14.02 -9.87 -31.43
C LYS A 766 -14.79 -11.14 -31.83
N MET A 767 -14.30 -11.90 -32.82
CA MET A 767 -14.92 -13.14 -33.30
C MET A 767 -14.16 -14.38 -32.80
N CYS A 768 -13.13 -14.21 -31.99
CA CYS A 768 -12.29 -15.24 -31.43
C CYS A 768 -12.16 -15.04 -29.90
N HIS A 769 -11.00 -14.67 -29.38
CA HIS A 769 -10.77 -14.51 -27.94
C HIS A 769 -11.41 -13.26 -27.33
N GLY A 770 -11.75 -12.25 -28.12
CA GLY A 770 -12.51 -11.07 -27.70
C GLY A 770 -14.04 -11.24 -27.78
N ARG A 771 -14.53 -12.46 -27.82
CA ARG A 771 -15.98 -12.77 -27.83
C ARG A 771 -16.45 -12.85 -26.38
N ARG A 772 -16.89 -11.73 -25.80
CA ARG A 772 -17.70 -11.66 -24.57
C ARG A 772 -19.14 -11.43 -24.96
#